data_0f83aa25965671ec77de4c8f6003070b
#
_entry.id   0f83aa25965671ec77de4c8f6003070b
#
_cell.length_a   1.000
_cell.length_b   1.000
_cell.length_c   1.000
_cell.angle_alpha   90.00
_cell.angle_beta   90.00
_cell.angle_gamma   90.00
#
_symmetry.space_group_name_H-M   'P 1'
#
loop_
_entity.id
_entity.type
_entity.pdbx_description
1 polymer ?
#
loop_
_entity_poly.entity_id
_entity_poly.type
_entity_poly.pdbx_seq_one_letter_code
_entity_poly.pdbx_strand_id
1 'polypeptide(L)'
;MLQGNPEAEEDRKRKKKEMKFDHRFTLTGQTPSMRVYEADGVSMRLDYFDHMLRVSLLRRDIPLLPTWRVCPGGGDVPLAGRDKLSVEGFRLQHPSVEETEEDIRFTLSGTDFRIEKRNFRITASTGRGVLYRDRSGLAYNFAGELGGGSVHCTWRPEDQQIFGLGDKCGPVDKSKRRFLLAATDSMGFHAAYSDPLYKQIPFYICRHSGGAYGVYYDTCSNGSLDFGVEHDNYFEPFNSVRFQEENMVFYLILGSPREIVRRFSELCGTAAPIPDWAFRYCGSTMEYTDAPDTDAHLRAFLSHCDRSGIRPGGFYLSSGYTQIGEHRCVFHWNTDKIPSPEALAETFKEQGAALIPNVKPAFLTDHPLYAQIAENGWFLHYADGTPACFPFWGGMASYLDFTNPGACEFWKNCVRTQLADRGYRHIWNDNNEYDVQDAAVLADFFGHPVPAVRIRPLFSYLMARLSREACLEAGEEKPFNVSRCAIAGTQRAASTWTGDNVTDFSELRWNHKQAMTMALTGFLFFGPDIGGFSGPRPGRELFLRWLQYGLFLPRFTLHSWKPGEPSTMPWLYPDLMPAVRRLFDLRESLVPYLAAECERCRLAHEPLIFPVFLRDEEYDAESDCFFCGEKILACPVFDEGAEAVTVTLPRGRGTWRLRGEGEVHGGGETLTVRCLPDDLPVWFVREEEV
;
A
#
# COMPACT_ATOMS: atom_id res chain seq x y z
N MET A 1 40.86 43.40 7.16
CA MET A 1 40.11 43.03 8.39
C MET A 1 38.82 43.83 8.36
N LEU A 2 37.74 43.20 7.99
CA LEU A 2 36.39 43.79 8.05
C LEU A 2 35.90 43.69 9.48
N GLN A 3 35.83 44.81 10.17
CA GLN A 3 35.20 44.93 11.48
C GLN A 3 33.70 44.60 11.31
N GLY A 4 33.24 43.49 11.93
CA GLY A 4 31.85 43.12 11.96
C GLY A 4 31.02 44.20 12.67
N ASN A 5 29.87 44.52 12.10
CA ASN A 5 28.91 45.48 12.63
C ASN A 5 28.41 44.95 14.02
N PRO A 6 28.67 45.67 15.14
CA PRO A 6 28.24 45.22 16.47
C PRO A 6 26.74 45.03 16.61
N GLU A 7 25.93 45.83 15.88
CA GLU A 7 24.45 45.70 15.87
C GLU A 7 23.98 44.39 15.20
N ALA A 8 24.72 43.95 14.17
CA ALA A 8 24.36 42.66 13.50
C ALA A 8 24.73 41.43 14.37
N GLU A 9 25.75 41.59 15.22
CA GLU A 9 26.15 40.55 16.20
C GLU A 9 25.20 40.50 17.41
N GLU A 10 24.74 41.67 17.84
CA GLU A 10 23.74 41.79 18.91
C GLU A 10 22.36 41.31 18.45
N ASP A 11 21.94 41.62 17.20
CA ASP A 11 20.72 41.13 16.59
C ASP A 11 20.79 39.60 16.32
N ARG A 12 21.96 39.05 15.96
CA ARG A 12 22.22 37.62 15.91
C ARG A 12 22.13 36.95 17.29
N LYS A 13 22.68 37.61 18.36
CA LYS A 13 22.59 37.11 19.72
C LYS A 13 21.18 37.22 20.26
N ARG A 14 20.41 38.25 19.89
CA ARG A 14 18.99 38.43 20.24
C ARG A 14 18.15 37.41 19.53
N LYS A 15 18.30 37.18 18.22
CA LYS A 15 17.64 36.09 17.47
C LYS A 15 18.02 34.70 17.98
N LYS A 16 19.27 34.48 18.42
CA LYS A 16 19.69 33.25 19.08
C LYS A 16 19.07 33.06 20.47
N LYS A 17 18.69 34.16 21.16
CA LYS A 17 18.03 34.12 22.45
C LYS A 17 16.51 33.92 22.31
N GLU A 18 15.92 34.39 21.22
CA GLU A 18 14.51 34.23 20.89
C GLU A 18 14.20 32.85 20.24
N MET A 19 15.20 32.09 19.75
CA MET A 19 15.08 30.74 19.23
C MET A 19 15.28 29.63 20.27
N LYS A 20 15.07 29.91 21.56
CA LYS A 20 14.96 28.86 22.59
C LYS A 20 13.48 28.47 22.72
N PHE A 21 12.98 27.66 21.81
CA PHE A 21 11.75 26.93 22.03
C PHE A 21 11.97 25.97 23.20
N ASP A 22 11.42 26.32 24.34
CA ASP A 22 11.62 25.64 25.62
C ASP A 22 10.26 25.26 26.19
N HIS A 23 9.70 24.19 25.65
CA HIS A 23 8.42 23.66 26.11
C HIS A 23 8.68 22.69 27.29
N ARG A 24 8.23 23.05 28.48
CA ARG A 24 8.31 22.18 29.67
C ARG A 24 6.99 21.50 29.94
N PHE A 25 6.96 20.21 29.70
CA PHE A 25 5.78 19.38 29.84
C PHE A 25 5.55 18.93 31.29
N THR A 26 4.32 19.11 31.77
CA THR A 26 3.88 18.69 33.11
C THR A 26 2.78 17.66 33.00
N LEU A 27 2.78 16.66 33.90
CA LEU A 27 1.73 15.63 33.95
C LEU A 27 0.39 16.26 34.33
N THR A 28 -0.65 16.03 33.50
CA THR A 28 -2.01 16.53 33.71
C THR A 28 -3.04 15.43 33.80
N GLY A 29 -2.72 14.21 33.35
CA GLY A 29 -3.63 13.06 33.41
C GLY A 29 -2.89 11.74 33.31
N GLN A 30 -3.40 10.73 34.04
CA GLN A 30 -2.84 9.38 33.96
C GLN A 30 -3.85 8.28 34.28
N THR A 31 -3.63 7.12 33.67
CA THR A 31 -4.18 5.82 34.04
C THR A 31 -3.03 4.81 34.08
N PRO A 32 -3.22 3.55 34.49
CA PRO A 32 -2.15 2.56 34.45
C PRO A 32 -1.54 2.34 33.05
N SER A 33 -2.33 2.55 31.98
CA SER A 33 -1.91 2.34 30.58
C SER A 33 -1.75 3.64 29.76
N MET A 34 -1.88 4.83 30.40
CA MET A 34 -1.84 6.09 29.68
C MET A 34 -1.32 7.23 30.56
N ARG A 35 -0.60 8.17 29.94
CA ARG A 35 -0.17 9.44 30.55
C ARG A 35 -0.38 10.60 29.59
N VAL A 36 -0.74 11.75 30.12
CA VAL A 36 -0.91 13.01 29.37
C VAL A 36 -0.06 14.09 30.02
N TYR A 37 0.69 14.79 29.21
CA TYR A 37 1.56 15.91 29.60
C TYR A 37 1.18 17.14 28.78
N GLU A 38 1.20 18.31 29.38
CA GLU A 38 0.84 19.57 28.70
C GLU A 38 1.93 20.63 28.86
N ALA A 39 2.11 21.42 27.81
CA ALA A 39 2.91 22.63 27.74
C ALA A 39 2.34 23.57 26.67
N ASP A 40 2.21 24.86 26.95
CA ASP A 40 1.95 25.94 25.97
C ASP A 40 0.79 25.66 24.97
N GLY A 41 -0.29 25.02 25.42
CA GLY A 41 -1.44 24.69 24.56
C GLY A 41 -1.26 23.43 23.71
N VAL A 42 -0.19 22.67 23.94
CA VAL A 42 0.07 21.38 23.33
C VAL A 42 -0.02 20.28 24.37
N SER A 43 -0.63 19.16 24.00
CA SER A 43 -0.71 17.95 24.82
C SER A 43 0.08 16.83 24.15
N MET A 44 0.93 16.16 24.94
CA MET A 44 1.62 14.93 24.56
C MET A 44 1.02 13.77 25.35
N ARG A 45 0.36 12.84 24.64
CA ARG A 45 -0.23 11.65 25.25
C ARG A 45 0.59 10.42 24.87
N LEU A 46 0.85 9.58 25.86
CA LEU A 46 1.48 8.26 25.75
C LEU A 46 0.47 7.19 26.08
N ASP A 47 0.27 6.21 25.22
CA ASP A 47 -0.50 4.99 25.51
C ASP A 47 0.40 3.76 25.35
N TYR A 48 0.38 2.90 26.38
CA TYR A 48 1.27 1.73 26.48
C TYR A 48 0.52 0.46 26.04
N PHE A 49 0.98 -0.12 24.92
CA PHE A 49 0.44 -1.38 24.40
C PHE A 49 1.51 -2.47 24.34
N ASP A 50 1.11 -3.70 24.19
CA ASP A 50 2.02 -4.81 24.03
C ASP A 50 2.92 -4.61 22.80
N HIS A 51 4.22 -4.49 23.04
CA HIS A 51 5.25 -4.18 22.04
C HIS A 51 5.03 -2.89 21.22
N MET A 52 4.27 -1.93 21.73
CA MET A 52 3.95 -0.72 20.99
C MET A 52 3.71 0.47 21.92
N LEU A 53 4.28 1.62 21.58
CA LEU A 53 4.01 2.90 22.23
C LEU A 53 3.28 3.80 21.23
N ARG A 54 2.05 4.25 21.56
CA ARG A 54 1.39 5.33 20.82
C ARG A 54 1.77 6.65 21.42
N VAL A 55 2.22 7.57 20.59
CA VAL A 55 2.55 8.96 20.95
C VAL A 55 1.60 9.87 20.18
N SER A 56 0.91 10.76 20.90
CA SER A 56 -0.02 11.69 20.28
C SER A 56 0.36 13.13 20.68
N LEU A 57 0.70 13.94 19.67
CA LEU A 57 0.88 15.38 19.78
C LEU A 57 -0.44 16.04 19.37
N LEU A 58 -1.09 16.70 20.30
CA LEU A 58 -2.41 17.30 20.13
C LEU A 58 -2.33 18.79 20.42
N ARG A 59 -2.78 19.63 19.48
CA ARG A 59 -2.92 21.07 19.67
C ARG A 59 -4.32 21.38 20.19
N ARG A 60 -4.42 22.19 21.23
CA ARG A 60 -5.67 22.44 21.98
C ARG A 60 -6.83 22.87 21.11
N ASP A 61 -6.59 23.74 20.13
CA ASP A 61 -7.64 24.37 19.32
C ASP A 61 -7.86 23.69 17.95
N ILE A 62 -7.24 22.54 17.75
CA ILE A 62 -7.33 21.81 16.48
C ILE A 62 -8.03 20.46 16.70
N PRO A 63 -9.19 20.23 16.10
CA PRO A 63 -9.90 18.97 16.22
C PRO A 63 -9.03 17.79 15.72
N LEU A 64 -9.01 16.69 16.48
CA LEU A 64 -8.39 15.46 16.04
C LEU A 64 -9.36 14.71 15.11
N LEU A 65 -8.94 14.47 13.88
CA LEU A 65 -9.72 13.69 12.93
C LEU A 65 -9.79 12.21 13.36
N PRO A 66 -10.89 11.50 13.09
CA PRO A 66 -10.99 10.06 13.33
C PRO A 66 -10.03 9.26 12.45
N THR A 67 -9.91 7.96 12.71
CA THR A 67 -9.10 7.04 11.91
C THR A 67 -9.94 5.93 11.28
N TRP A 68 -9.58 5.56 10.06
CA TRP A 68 -10.06 4.38 9.33
C TRP A 68 -8.94 3.36 9.12
N ARG A 69 -7.73 3.68 9.56
CA ARG A 69 -6.50 2.91 9.30
C ARG A 69 -6.18 1.92 10.41
N VAL A 70 -6.55 2.27 11.63
CA VAL A 70 -6.24 1.51 12.84
C VAL A 70 -7.48 0.73 13.29
N CYS A 71 -7.40 -0.60 13.30
CA CYS A 71 -8.48 -1.52 13.64
C CYS A 71 -7.97 -2.76 14.40
N PRO A 72 -7.35 -2.60 15.57
CA PRO A 72 -6.83 -3.73 16.35
C PRO A 72 -7.98 -4.59 16.90
N GLY A 73 -7.73 -5.87 17.11
CA GLY A 73 -8.70 -6.81 17.70
C GLY A 73 -9.74 -7.37 16.73
N GLY A 74 -9.62 -7.09 15.44
CA GLY A 74 -10.52 -7.59 14.39
C GLY A 74 -11.78 -6.72 14.20
N GLY A 75 -12.66 -7.13 13.29
CA GLY A 75 -13.83 -6.36 12.90
C GLY A 75 -13.53 -5.29 11.86
N ASP A 76 -14.37 -4.27 11.79
CA ASP A 76 -14.17 -3.10 10.92
C ASP A 76 -14.43 -1.81 11.72
N VAL A 77 -13.97 -0.69 11.18
CA VAL A 77 -14.21 0.62 11.78
C VAL A 77 -15.60 1.14 11.38
N PRO A 78 -16.26 2.01 12.19
CA PRO A 78 -17.47 2.69 11.75
C PRO A 78 -17.27 3.45 10.42
N LEU A 79 -18.34 3.67 9.64
CA LEU A 79 -18.23 4.40 8.37
C LEU A 79 -17.64 5.81 8.58
N ALA A 80 -18.01 6.48 9.65
CA ALA A 80 -17.46 7.79 10.04
C ALA A 80 -16.10 7.71 10.76
N GLY A 81 -15.44 6.54 10.75
CA GLY A 81 -14.18 6.32 11.43
C GLY A 81 -14.33 6.01 12.93
N ARG A 82 -13.21 5.77 13.59
CA ARG A 82 -13.12 5.59 15.05
C ARG A 82 -12.26 6.69 15.67
N ASP A 83 -12.44 6.96 16.95
CA ASP A 83 -11.56 7.86 17.69
C ASP A 83 -10.11 7.34 17.64
N LYS A 84 -9.17 8.19 17.16
CA LYS A 84 -7.73 7.89 17.11
C LYS A 84 -7.13 7.57 18.48
N LEU A 85 -7.72 8.11 19.56
CA LEU A 85 -7.24 7.90 20.93
C LEU A 85 -7.92 6.72 21.62
N SER A 86 -8.89 6.07 21.00
CA SER A 86 -9.50 4.84 21.52
C SER A 86 -8.44 3.78 21.78
N VAL A 87 -8.59 3.08 22.91
CA VAL A 87 -7.74 1.94 23.30
C VAL A 87 -8.45 0.59 23.10
N GLU A 88 -9.68 0.62 22.59
CA GLU A 88 -10.46 -0.59 22.31
C GLU A 88 -9.74 -1.48 21.29
N GLY A 89 -9.69 -2.80 21.57
CA GLY A 89 -9.01 -3.79 20.74
C GLY A 89 -7.51 -3.89 20.95
N PHE A 90 -6.89 -2.98 21.71
CA PHE A 90 -5.47 -3.05 22.04
C PHE A 90 -5.21 -3.93 23.28
N ARG A 91 -4.05 -4.60 23.29
CA ARG A 91 -3.52 -5.29 24.49
C ARG A 91 -2.77 -4.25 25.33
N LEU A 92 -3.44 -3.74 26.37
CA LEU A 92 -2.89 -2.72 27.26
C LEU A 92 -1.71 -3.25 28.08
N GLN A 93 -0.71 -2.39 28.28
CA GLN A 93 0.42 -2.61 29.20
C GLN A 93 0.38 -1.57 30.34
N HIS A 94 0.93 -1.94 31.48
CA HIS A 94 0.95 -1.13 32.71
C HIS A 94 2.38 -1.02 33.26
N PRO A 95 3.28 -0.31 32.52
CA PRO A 95 4.65 -0.20 32.95
C PRO A 95 4.77 0.57 34.26
N SER A 96 5.74 0.18 35.11
CA SER A 96 6.16 1.03 36.23
C SER A 96 6.86 2.25 35.66
N VAL A 97 6.33 3.41 35.95
CA VAL A 97 6.87 4.68 35.45
C VAL A 97 7.52 5.44 36.58
N GLU A 98 8.82 5.66 36.46
CA GLU A 98 9.60 6.56 37.33
C GLU A 98 9.58 7.96 36.71
N GLU A 99 9.21 8.96 37.50
CA GLU A 99 9.11 10.35 37.06
C GLU A 99 9.88 11.26 37.98
N THR A 100 10.79 12.05 37.40
CA THR A 100 11.53 13.10 38.06
C THR A 100 11.05 14.48 37.56
N GLU A 101 11.69 15.56 38.03
CA GLU A 101 11.46 16.90 37.49
C GLU A 101 11.85 17.01 36.01
N GLU A 102 12.89 16.30 35.55
CA GLU A 102 13.47 16.42 34.21
C GLU A 102 13.06 15.26 33.27
N ASP A 103 12.87 14.05 33.81
CA ASP A 103 12.72 12.83 33.02
C ASP A 103 11.51 11.99 33.43
N ILE A 104 11.01 11.23 32.44
CA ILE A 104 10.07 10.11 32.58
C ILE A 104 10.81 8.85 32.12
N ARG A 105 10.77 7.78 32.92
CA ARG A 105 11.45 6.52 32.60
C ARG A 105 10.52 5.34 32.81
N PHE A 106 10.55 4.39 31.89
CA PHE A 106 9.81 3.13 31.99
C PHE A 106 10.41 2.09 31.06
N THR A 107 10.12 0.83 31.33
CA THR A 107 10.44 -0.29 30.43
C THR A 107 9.16 -0.80 29.82
N LEU A 108 9.14 -0.96 28.48
CA LEU A 108 8.02 -1.53 27.72
C LEU A 108 8.54 -2.66 26.84
N SER A 109 8.02 -3.89 27.05
CA SER A 109 8.37 -5.07 26.25
C SER A 109 9.90 -5.27 26.09
N GLY A 110 10.66 -5.05 27.17
CA GLY A 110 12.12 -5.23 27.20
C GLY A 110 12.93 -4.07 26.57
N THR A 111 12.30 -2.97 26.25
CA THR A 111 12.93 -1.73 25.78
C THR A 111 12.80 -0.64 26.83
N ASP A 112 13.91 -0.01 27.18
CA ASP A 112 13.97 1.06 28.16
C ASP A 112 13.73 2.42 27.49
N PHE A 113 12.73 3.13 27.98
CA PHE A 113 12.36 4.46 27.51
C PHE A 113 12.80 5.52 28.51
N ARG A 114 13.39 6.59 27.99
CA ARG A 114 13.63 7.85 28.68
C ARG A 114 13.02 8.97 27.86
N ILE A 115 12.17 9.80 28.48
CA ILE A 115 11.55 10.96 27.85
C ILE A 115 11.95 12.19 28.65
N GLU A 116 12.65 13.12 28.01
CA GLU A 116 12.97 14.40 28.61
C GLU A 116 11.73 15.30 28.58
N LYS A 117 11.27 15.79 29.74
CA LYS A 117 10.09 16.68 29.84
C LYS A 117 10.30 18.01 29.12
N ARG A 118 11.53 18.41 28.94
CA ARG A 118 11.90 19.55 28.10
C ARG A 118 11.82 19.13 26.62
N ASN A 119 10.92 19.76 25.87
CA ASN A 119 10.67 19.48 24.45
C ASN A 119 10.27 18.02 24.15
N PHE A 120 9.85 17.26 25.15
CA PHE A 120 9.28 15.91 25.10
C PHE A 120 10.09 14.94 24.23
N ARG A 121 11.39 14.90 24.40
CA ARG A 121 12.28 14.12 23.56
C ARG A 121 12.37 12.66 24.01
N ILE A 122 11.98 11.74 23.16
CA ILE A 122 11.93 10.31 23.43
C ILE A 122 13.26 9.66 23.03
N THR A 123 13.81 8.82 23.91
CA THR A 123 14.90 7.88 23.64
C THR A 123 14.45 6.49 24.08
N ALA A 124 14.62 5.50 23.21
CA ALA A 124 14.42 4.09 23.51
C ALA A 124 15.75 3.35 23.35
N SER A 125 16.07 2.46 24.29
CA SER A 125 17.33 1.71 24.34
C SER A 125 17.08 0.24 24.64
N THR A 126 17.98 -0.62 24.17
CA THR A 126 18.01 -2.05 24.47
C THR A 126 19.40 -2.41 25.02
N GLY A 127 19.63 -3.67 25.34
CA GLY A 127 20.97 -4.17 25.69
C GLY A 127 22.02 -3.98 24.60
N ARG A 128 21.60 -3.66 23.35
CA ARG A 128 22.49 -3.36 22.21
C ARG A 128 22.82 -1.86 22.07
N GLY A 129 22.23 -0.99 22.89
CA GLY A 129 22.39 0.45 22.85
C GLY A 129 21.13 1.21 22.48
N VAL A 130 21.28 2.43 21.96
CA VAL A 130 20.16 3.26 21.52
C VAL A 130 19.49 2.60 20.33
N LEU A 131 18.18 2.30 20.46
CA LEU A 131 17.33 1.75 19.42
C LEU A 131 16.68 2.88 18.61
N TYR A 132 16.07 3.83 19.29
CA TYR A 132 15.35 4.96 18.70
C TYR A 132 15.65 6.21 19.52
N ARG A 133 15.71 7.34 18.84
CA ARG A 133 15.83 8.63 19.50
C ARG A 133 15.27 9.75 18.64
N ASP A 134 14.54 10.67 19.28
CA ASP A 134 14.19 11.94 18.66
C ASP A 134 15.44 12.80 18.44
N ARG A 135 15.43 13.66 17.43
CA ARG A 135 16.52 14.60 17.18
C ARG A 135 16.79 15.47 18.42
N SER A 136 18.05 15.79 18.68
CA SER A 136 18.46 16.54 19.86
C SER A 136 17.90 17.96 19.97
N GLY A 137 17.42 18.55 18.88
CA GLY A 137 16.77 19.86 18.85
C GLY A 137 15.67 19.91 17.80
N LEU A 138 14.55 20.57 18.09
CA LEU A 138 13.41 20.71 17.18
C LEU A 138 12.90 19.34 16.65
N ALA A 139 12.71 18.39 17.56
CA ALA A 139 12.19 17.07 17.20
C ALA A 139 10.75 17.14 16.70
N TYR A 140 9.95 18.04 17.27
CA TYR A 140 8.53 18.21 16.95
C TYR A 140 8.22 19.66 16.59
N ASN A 141 7.16 19.87 15.81
CA ASN A 141 6.60 21.18 15.52
C ASN A 141 5.45 21.48 16.49
N PHE A 142 5.77 21.94 17.69
CA PHE A 142 4.75 22.18 18.73
C PHE A 142 3.84 23.38 18.41
N ALA A 143 4.42 24.50 18.03
CA ALA A 143 3.71 25.75 17.85
C ALA A 143 3.90 26.39 16.44
N GLY A 144 4.31 25.61 15.45
CA GLY A 144 4.52 26.13 14.08
C GLY A 144 5.95 26.58 13.80
N GLU A 145 6.91 26.27 14.66
CA GLU A 145 8.32 26.67 14.54
C GLU A 145 9.02 26.12 13.29
N LEU A 146 8.53 24.99 12.79
CA LEU A 146 9.05 24.31 11.61
C LEU A 146 8.14 24.49 10.36
N GLY A 147 7.26 25.49 10.38
CA GLY A 147 6.30 25.75 9.32
C GLY A 147 4.90 25.19 9.62
N GLY A 148 4.01 25.15 8.63
CA GLY A 148 2.66 24.60 8.79
C GLY A 148 2.65 23.08 8.94
N GLY A 149 1.55 22.55 9.51
CA GLY A 149 1.35 21.14 9.72
C GLY A 149 2.16 20.54 10.86
N SER A 150 2.22 19.22 10.92
CA SER A 150 3.04 18.49 11.88
C SER A 150 4.39 18.07 11.29
N VAL A 151 5.43 18.09 12.12
CA VAL A 151 6.78 17.67 11.77
C VAL A 151 7.33 16.81 12.88
N HIS A 152 7.99 15.72 12.51
CA HIS A 152 8.73 14.86 13.41
C HIS A 152 10.13 14.59 12.86
N CYS A 153 11.15 14.87 13.67
CA CYS A 153 12.54 14.65 13.30
C CYS A 153 13.19 13.65 14.27
N THR A 154 13.74 12.58 13.74
CA THR A 154 14.40 11.53 14.50
C THR A 154 15.91 11.50 14.19
N TRP A 155 16.72 11.06 15.15
CA TRP A 155 18.11 10.74 14.89
C TRP A 155 18.27 9.71 13.78
N ARG A 156 19.25 9.91 12.91
CA ARG A 156 19.63 9.00 11.84
C ARG A 156 20.91 8.26 12.18
N PRO A 157 20.85 6.95 12.49
CA PRO A 157 22.04 6.10 12.59
C PRO A 157 22.85 6.10 11.30
N GLU A 158 24.17 6.01 11.39
CA GLU A 158 25.04 5.98 10.20
C GLU A 158 24.77 4.74 9.33
N ASP A 159 24.52 3.60 9.98
CA ASP A 159 24.27 2.29 9.38
C ASP A 159 22.77 1.97 9.19
N GLN A 160 21.88 2.99 9.24
CA GLN A 160 20.46 2.74 9.08
C GLN A 160 20.11 2.17 7.71
N GLN A 161 19.13 1.25 7.71
CA GLN A 161 18.37 0.80 6.55
C GLN A 161 16.89 1.07 6.81
N ILE A 162 16.17 1.51 5.80
CA ILE A 162 14.76 1.87 5.89
C ILE A 162 13.94 1.01 4.94
N PHE A 163 12.91 0.34 5.45
CA PHE A 163 12.03 -0.54 4.68
C PHE A 163 10.56 -0.14 4.84
N GLY A 164 9.70 -0.46 3.86
CA GLY A 164 8.26 -0.18 3.94
C GLY A 164 7.80 0.91 2.99
N LEU A 165 6.88 1.78 3.43
CA LEU A 165 6.22 2.86 2.69
C LEU A 165 5.25 2.42 1.58
N GLY A 166 4.94 1.14 1.45
CA GLY A 166 4.05 0.62 0.41
C GLY A 166 4.75 0.44 -0.93
N ASP A 167 4.11 0.86 -2.01
CA ASP A 167 4.56 0.67 -3.39
C ASP A 167 5.60 1.70 -3.88
N LYS A 168 6.48 2.18 -3.01
CA LYS A 168 7.50 3.17 -3.37
C LYS A 168 8.60 2.59 -4.27
N CYS A 169 8.96 3.35 -5.29
CA CYS A 169 9.99 2.99 -6.28
C CYS A 169 11.41 2.89 -5.72
N GLY A 170 12.28 2.27 -6.51
CA GLY A 170 13.70 2.11 -6.26
C GLY A 170 14.05 0.95 -5.34
N PRO A 171 15.27 0.92 -4.77
CA PRO A 171 15.76 -0.14 -3.91
C PRO A 171 14.80 -0.52 -2.78
N VAL A 172 14.91 -1.73 -2.24
CA VAL A 172 14.13 -2.16 -1.05
C VAL A 172 14.50 -1.30 0.15
N ASP A 173 15.80 -1.01 0.32
CA ASP A 173 16.29 -0.01 1.29
C ASP A 173 15.99 1.42 0.79
N LYS A 174 15.16 2.14 1.52
CA LYS A 174 14.72 3.52 1.22
C LYS A 174 15.63 4.60 1.85
N SER A 175 16.74 4.23 2.48
CA SER A 175 17.71 5.16 3.06
C SER A 175 18.26 6.13 2.01
N LYS A 176 18.64 7.33 2.45
CA LYS A 176 19.21 8.40 1.61
C LYS A 176 18.27 8.90 0.50
N ARG A 177 16.95 8.74 0.70
CA ARG A 177 15.91 9.16 -0.25
C ARG A 177 14.82 9.97 0.45
N ARG A 178 14.10 10.76 -0.35
CA ARG A 178 12.89 11.47 0.06
C ARG A 178 11.71 10.93 -0.73
N PHE A 179 10.55 10.82 -0.06
CA PHE A 179 9.32 10.34 -0.66
C PHE A 179 8.16 11.26 -0.35
N LEU A 180 7.29 11.47 -1.33
CA LEU A 180 6.03 12.16 -1.16
C LEU A 180 4.95 11.16 -0.75
N LEU A 181 4.19 11.47 0.27
CA LEU A 181 2.98 10.76 0.66
C LEU A 181 1.77 11.48 0.08
N ALA A 182 1.53 11.27 -1.19
CA ALA A 182 0.39 11.80 -1.92
C ALA A 182 0.01 10.74 -2.95
N ALA A 183 -1.22 10.23 -2.86
CA ALA A 183 -1.74 9.34 -3.90
C ALA A 183 -1.99 10.15 -5.18
N THR A 184 -1.53 9.64 -6.34
CA THR A 184 -1.72 10.28 -7.64
C THR A 184 -1.79 9.25 -8.76
N ASP A 185 -2.44 9.59 -9.86
CA ASP A 185 -2.44 8.78 -11.08
C ASP A 185 -1.08 8.91 -11.78
N SER A 186 -0.27 7.87 -11.66
CA SER A 186 1.12 7.84 -12.17
C SER A 186 1.27 6.89 -13.35
N MET A 187 0.32 6.90 -14.29
CA MET A 187 0.37 6.02 -15.47
C MET A 187 1.71 6.11 -16.20
N GLY A 188 2.31 4.94 -16.49
CA GLY A 188 3.61 4.87 -17.15
C GLY A 188 4.79 5.26 -16.27
N PHE A 189 4.66 5.10 -14.94
CA PHE A 189 5.74 5.36 -14.00
C PHE A 189 6.94 4.44 -14.22
N HIS A 190 8.12 4.93 -13.88
CA HIS A 190 9.36 4.15 -13.84
C HIS A 190 9.61 3.67 -12.41
N ALA A 191 9.57 2.34 -12.20
CA ALA A 191 9.68 1.73 -10.87
C ALA A 191 11.05 1.91 -10.20
N ALA A 192 12.06 2.41 -10.92
CA ALA A 192 13.36 2.79 -10.37
C ALA A 192 13.34 4.06 -9.51
N TYR A 193 12.52 5.08 -9.89
CA TYR A 193 12.65 6.41 -9.30
C TYR A 193 11.38 7.26 -9.19
N SER A 194 10.26 6.89 -9.86
CA SER A 194 9.06 7.74 -9.85
C SER A 194 8.46 7.88 -8.45
N ASP A 195 8.04 9.11 -8.10
CA ASP A 195 7.35 9.43 -6.84
C ASP A 195 6.61 10.77 -6.99
N PRO A 196 5.37 10.90 -6.51
CA PRO A 196 4.56 9.91 -5.81
C PRO A 196 3.93 8.86 -6.73
N LEU A 197 3.38 7.79 -6.14
CA LEU A 197 2.59 6.76 -6.79
C LEU A 197 1.15 6.71 -6.22
N TYR A 198 0.49 5.57 -6.38
CA TYR A 198 -0.95 5.39 -6.11
C TYR A 198 -1.31 5.25 -4.63
N LYS A 199 -0.35 4.94 -3.73
CA LYS A 199 -0.66 4.56 -2.35
C LYS A 199 -0.04 5.49 -1.32
N GLN A 200 -0.73 5.60 -0.16
CA GLN A 200 -0.26 6.39 0.97
C GLN A 200 -0.23 5.53 2.24
N ILE A 201 0.95 4.95 2.54
CA ILE A 201 1.16 4.10 3.70
C ILE A 201 2.36 4.64 4.50
N PRO A 202 2.15 5.53 5.47
CA PRO A 202 3.20 6.17 6.25
C PRO A 202 3.74 5.24 7.35
N PHE A 203 4.19 4.06 6.94
CA PHE A 203 4.80 3.05 7.80
C PHE A 203 6.18 2.69 7.28
N TYR A 204 7.18 2.75 8.16
CA TYR A 204 8.52 2.28 7.85
C TYR A 204 9.15 1.51 9.02
N ILE A 205 10.12 0.67 8.68
CA ILE A 205 10.99 -0.06 9.61
C ILE A 205 12.38 0.57 9.46
N CYS A 206 12.98 0.97 10.58
CA CYS A 206 14.38 1.30 10.63
C CYS A 206 15.14 0.12 11.27
N ARG A 207 16.16 -0.35 10.58
CA ARG A 207 17.10 -1.38 11.06
C ARG A 207 18.51 -0.80 11.10
N HIS A 208 19.25 -1.04 12.19
CA HIS A 208 20.64 -0.65 12.35
C HIS A 208 21.31 -1.51 13.45
N SER A 209 22.57 -1.29 13.77
CA SER A 209 23.33 -2.07 14.76
C SER A 209 22.68 -2.13 16.16
N GLY A 210 21.90 -1.12 16.56
CA GLY A 210 21.13 -1.10 17.81
C GLY A 210 19.88 -1.98 17.81
N GLY A 211 19.46 -2.49 16.65
CA GLY A 211 18.27 -3.32 16.48
C GLY A 211 17.32 -2.80 15.38
N ALA A 212 16.04 -3.17 15.49
CA ALA A 212 15.00 -2.71 14.56
C ALA A 212 13.79 -2.14 15.31
N TYR A 213 13.15 -1.14 14.72
CA TYR A 213 11.87 -0.57 15.16
C TYR A 213 11.04 -0.15 13.97
N GLY A 214 9.72 -0.16 14.14
CA GLY A 214 8.78 0.37 13.17
C GLY A 214 8.21 1.71 13.62
N VAL A 215 7.92 2.60 12.68
CA VAL A 215 7.13 3.81 12.94
C VAL A 215 5.97 3.86 11.97
N TYR A 216 4.78 4.04 12.51
CA TYR A 216 3.57 4.24 11.72
C TYR A 216 2.88 5.54 12.14
N TYR A 217 2.59 6.42 11.18
CA TYR A 217 1.84 7.66 11.42
C TYR A 217 0.38 7.49 10.99
N ASP A 218 -0.54 7.65 11.93
CA ASP A 218 -1.98 7.56 11.66
C ASP A 218 -2.53 8.91 11.16
N THR A 219 -2.34 9.16 9.88
CA THR A 219 -2.79 10.39 9.20
C THR A 219 -3.35 10.09 7.81
N CYS A 220 -4.42 10.82 7.42
CA CYS A 220 -4.95 10.84 6.06
C CYS A 220 -4.46 12.03 5.22
N SER A 221 -3.63 12.89 5.77
CA SER A 221 -3.12 14.06 5.05
C SER A 221 -1.93 13.71 4.15
N ASN A 222 -1.75 14.52 3.12
CA ASN A 222 -0.51 14.48 2.34
C ASN A 222 0.69 14.85 3.21
N GLY A 223 1.88 14.39 2.78
CA GLY A 223 3.11 14.63 3.52
C GLY A 223 4.36 14.20 2.78
N SER A 224 5.47 14.16 3.49
CA SER A 224 6.74 13.67 2.98
C SER A 224 7.56 13.00 4.08
N LEU A 225 8.37 12.02 3.67
CA LEU A 225 9.39 11.41 4.53
C LEU A 225 10.76 11.59 3.88
N ASP A 226 11.72 12.04 4.66
CA ASP A 226 13.11 12.22 4.24
C ASP A 226 14.02 11.38 5.12
N PHE A 227 14.74 10.46 4.52
CA PHE A 227 15.64 9.54 5.19
C PHE A 227 17.12 9.86 4.93
N GLY A 228 17.43 11.16 4.85
CA GLY A 228 18.80 11.65 4.80
C GLY A 228 19.20 12.43 3.56
N VAL A 229 18.23 12.95 2.80
CA VAL A 229 18.45 13.96 1.76
C VAL A 229 18.58 15.34 2.39
N GLU A 230 17.74 15.65 3.39
CA GLU A 230 17.82 16.90 4.14
C GLU A 230 19.07 16.90 5.02
N HIS A 231 19.85 17.98 4.97
CA HIS A 231 21.09 18.14 5.68
C HIS A 231 21.17 19.50 6.35
N ASP A 232 21.62 19.54 7.59
CA ASP A 232 21.80 20.76 8.37
C ASP A 232 23.10 20.68 9.20
N ASN A 233 23.98 21.68 9.06
CA ASN A 233 25.25 21.72 9.76
C ASN A 233 25.14 21.97 11.27
N TYR A 234 23.98 22.38 11.76
CA TYR A 234 23.74 22.74 13.16
C TYR A 234 23.15 21.60 13.99
N PHE A 235 22.69 20.55 13.33
CA PHE A 235 22.09 19.38 13.96
C PHE A 235 22.85 18.12 13.58
N GLU A 236 22.75 17.11 14.44
CA GLU A 236 23.18 15.76 14.11
C GLU A 236 22.40 15.22 12.88
N PRO A 237 22.94 14.22 12.17
CA PRO A 237 22.19 13.56 11.08
C PRO A 237 20.80 13.12 11.54
N PHE A 238 19.77 13.41 10.72
CA PHE A 238 18.37 13.18 11.09
C PHE A 238 17.55 12.69 9.91
N ASN A 239 16.43 12.04 10.22
CA ASN A 239 15.31 11.80 9.33
C ASN A 239 14.20 12.82 9.64
N SER A 240 13.42 13.24 8.65
CA SER A 240 12.28 14.13 8.89
C SER A 240 11.01 13.61 8.23
N VAL A 241 9.89 13.78 8.94
CA VAL A 241 8.55 13.47 8.46
C VAL A 241 7.69 14.71 8.60
N ARG A 242 6.92 15.03 7.56
CA ARG A 242 6.07 16.23 7.51
C ARG A 242 4.69 15.86 7.00
N PHE A 243 3.63 16.35 7.65
CA PHE A 243 2.24 16.19 7.23
C PHE A 243 1.52 17.53 7.20
N GLN A 244 0.49 17.65 6.38
CA GLN A 244 -0.39 18.84 6.37
C GLN A 244 -1.29 18.91 7.61
N GLU A 245 -1.63 17.75 8.22
CA GLU A 245 -2.35 17.67 9.49
C GLU A 245 -1.49 18.23 10.63
N GLU A 246 -2.06 19.07 11.48
CA GLU A 246 -1.35 19.74 12.59
C GLU A 246 -1.19 18.84 13.82
N ASN A 247 -2.19 18.00 14.10
CA ASN A 247 -2.10 16.96 15.11
C ASN A 247 -1.30 15.77 14.56
N MET A 248 -0.56 15.08 15.43
CA MET A 248 0.20 13.91 15.02
C MET A 248 -0.06 12.76 15.99
N VAL A 249 -0.43 11.62 15.43
CA VAL A 249 -0.50 10.35 16.17
C VAL A 249 0.41 9.35 15.47
N PHE A 250 1.38 8.80 16.21
CA PHE A 250 2.24 7.77 15.67
C PHE A 250 2.43 6.61 16.65
N TYR A 251 2.77 5.47 16.09
CA TYR A 251 3.05 4.24 16.82
C TYR A 251 4.51 3.87 16.63
N LEU A 252 5.24 3.71 17.74
CA LEU A 252 6.56 3.11 17.76
C LEU A 252 6.38 1.61 18.06
N ILE A 253 6.73 0.77 17.08
CA ILE A 253 6.50 -0.68 17.09
C ILE A 253 7.84 -1.37 17.35
N LEU A 254 7.90 -2.22 18.40
CA LEU A 254 9.12 -2.87 18.86
C LEU A 254 9.18 -4.32 18.38
N GLY A 255 10.38 -4.82 18.06
CA GLY A 255 10.63 -6.22 17.70
C GLY A 255 11.64 -6.39 16.57
N SER A 256 11.78 -7.62 16.10
CA SER A 256 12.48 -7.95 14.86
C SER A 256 11.71 -7.42 13.64
N PRO A 257 12.35 -7.25 12.47
CA PRO A 257 11.66 -6.77 11.27
C PRO A 257 10.37 -7.55 10.94
N ARG A 258 10.38 -8.88 11.06
CA ARG A 258 9.22 -9.75 10.82
C ARG A 258 8.10 -9.49 11.83
N GLU A 259 8.43 -9.38 13.11
CA GLU A 259 7.46 -9.07 14.16
C GLU A 259 6.84 -7.68 13.99
N ILE A 260 7.64 -6.70 13.56
CA ILE A 260 7.15 -5.34 13.29
C ILE A 260 6.13 -5.36 12.15
N VAL A 261 6.40 -6.06 11.04
CA VAL A 261 5.45 -6.23 9.92
C VAL A 261 4.16 -6.86 10.42
N ARG A 262 4.25 -7.96 11.20
CA ARG A 262 3.08 -8.65 11.76
C ARG A 262 2.25 -7.74 12.66
N ARG A 263 2.90 -7.01 13.57
CA ARG A 263 2.24 -6.09 14.51
C ARG A 263 1.60 -4.89 13.79
N PHE A 264 2.25 -4.37 12.76
CA PHE A 264 1.66 -3.34 11.91
C PHE A 264 0.43 -3.88 11.15
N SER A 265 0.52 -5.07 10.60
CA SER A 265 -0.61 -5.72 9.92
C SER A 265 -1.79 -5.95 10.89
N GLU A 266 -1.54 -6.44 12.10
CA GLU A 266 -2.52 -6.61 13.18
C GLU A 266 -3.15 -5.25 13.59
N LEU A 267 -2.33 -4.20 13.71
CA LEU A 267 -2.78 -2.83 14.02
C LEU A 267 -3.77 -2.29 12.96
N CYS A 268 -3.52 -2.58 11.69
CA CYS A 268 -4.36 -2.13 10.57
C CYS A 268 -5.60 -3.03 10.33
N GLY A 269 -5.67 -4.19 10.98
CA GLY A 269 -6.78 -5.12 10.93
C GLY A 269 -6.63 -6.21 9.87
N THR A 270 -7.41 -7.27 10.05
CA THR A 270 -7.34 -8.49 9.24
C THR A 270 -7.77 -8.24 7.79
N ALA A 271 -6.95 -8.66 6.84
CA ALA A 271 -7.27 -8.54 5.41
C ALA A 271 -8.56 -9.30 5.04
N ALA A 272 -9.27 -8.83 4.01
CA ALA A 272 -10.41 -9.54 3.46
C ALA A 272 -10.00 -10.92 2.90
N PRO A 273 -10.86 -11.94 3.00
CA PRO A 273 -10.57 -13.26 2.42
C PRO A 273 -10.50 -13.17 0.89
N ILE A 274 -9.57 -13.92 0.30
CA ILE A 274 -9.34 -13.98 -1.13
C ILE A 274 -9.93 -15.29 -1.66
N PRO A 275 -10.77 -15.29 -2.71
CA PRO A 275 -11.27 -16.52 -3.30
C PRO A 275 -10.16 -17.25 -4.08
N ASP A 276 -10.18 -18.57 -4.07
CA ASP A 276 -9.12 -19.42 -4.65
C ASP A 276 -8.88 -19.16 -6.14
N TRP A 277 -9.95 -18.86 -6.89
CA TRP A 277 -9.84 -18.59 -8.32
C TRP A 277 -8.99 -17.35 -8.62
N ALA A 278 -8.88 -16.37 -7.69
CA ALA A 278 -8.09 -15.16 -7.89
C ALA A 278 -6.58 -15.46 -8.01
N PHE A 279 -6.12 -16.59 -7.47
CA PHE A 279 -4.73 -17.03 -7.63
C PHE A 279 -4.44 -17.68 -8.99
N ARG A 280 -5.46 -18.00 -9.81
CA ARG A 280 -5.27 -18.42 -11.18
C ARG A 280 -4.91 -17.25 -12.08
N TYR A 281 -4.64 -17.53 -13.31
CA TYR A 281 -4.46 -16.52 -14.34
C TYR A 281 -5.74 -15.69 -14.52
N CYS A 282 -5.57 -14.37 -14.49
CA CYS A 282 -6.61 -13.44 -14.91
C CYS A 282 -6.13 -12.65 -16.12
N GLY A 283 -6.98 -12.59 -17.15
CA GLY A 283 -6.76 -11.75 -18.32
C GLY A 283 -7.21 -10.32 -18.07
N SER A 284 -6.66 -9.38 -18.81
CA SER A 284 -7.14 -8.00 -18.90
C SER A 284 -6.53 -7.32 -20.12
N THR A 285 -7.30 -6.49 -20.81
CA THR A 285 -6.77 -5.55 -21.80
C THR A 285 -7.81 -4.48 -22.13
N MET A 286 -7.33 -3.29 -22.40
CA MET A 286 -8.21 -2.22 -22.90
C MET A 286 -8.68 -2.48 -24.31
N GLU A 287 -7.86 -3.13 -25.15
CA GLU A 287 -8.21 -3.44 -26.54
C GLU A 287 -9.56 -4.17 -26.67
N TYR A 288 -9.80 -5.20 -25.84
CA TYR A 288 -11.05 -5.98 -25.92
C TYR A 288 -12.27 -5.17 -25.49
N THR A 289 -12.14 -4.34 -24.45
CA THR A 289 -13.26 -3.54 -23.95
C THR A 289 -13.51 -2.27 -24.75
N ASP A 290 -12.50 -1.78 -25.49
CA ASP A 290 -12.64 -0.65 -26.42
C ASP A 290 -13.21 -1.10 -27.79
N ALA A 291 -13.04 -2.38 -28.14
CA ALA A 291 -13.58 -2.93 -29.40
C ALA A 291 -15.11 -2.79 -29.50
N PRO A 292 -15.66 -2.57 -30.70
CA PRO A 292 -17.11 -2.49 -30.90
C PRO A 292 -17.85 -3.82 -30.65
N ASP A 293 -17.13 -4.94 -30.73
CA ASP A 293 -17.62 -6.31 -30.53
C ASP A 293 -17.01 -6.95 -29.25
N THR A 294 -16.98 -6.18 -28.17
CA THR A 294 -16.43 -6.58 -26.85
C THR A 294 -16.93 -7.96 -26.40
N ASP A 295 -18.22 -8.27 -26.53
CA ASP A 295 -18.80 -9.58 -26.15
C ASP A 295 -18.11 -10.73 -26.91
N ALA A 296 -17.90 -10.58 -28.22
CA ALA A 296 -17.21 -11.57 -29.02
C ALA A 296 -15.76 -11.78 -28.60
N HIS A 297 -15.01 -10.71 -28.32
CA HIS A 297 -13.64 -10.78 -27.83
C HIS A 297 -13.53 -11.49 -26.48
N LEU A 298 -14.46 -11.22 -25.56
CA LEU A 298 -14.46 -11.84 -24.24
C LEU A 298 -14.81 -13.35 -24.32
N ARG A 299 -15.76 -13.75 -25.18
CA ARG A 299 -16.04 -15.17 -25.44
C ARG A 299 -14.87 -15.86 -26.16
N ALA A 300 -14.21 -15.15 -27.08
CA ALA A 300 -13.02 -15.65 -27.74
C ALA A 300 -11.86 -15.85 -26.76
N PHE A 301 -11.71 -15.00 -25.75
CA PHE A 301 -10.74 -15.19 -24.66
C PHE A 301 -10.92 -16.54 -23.96
N LEU A 302 -12.13 -16.89 -23.55
CA LEU A 302 -12.42 -18.20 -22.94
C LEU A 302 -12.08 -19.36 -23.89
N SER A 303 -12.45 -19.23 -25.17
CA SER A 303 -12.14 -20.24 -26.20
C SER A 303 -10.63 -20.37 -26.45
N HIS A 304 -9.88 -19.28 -26.37
CA HIS A 304 -8.41 -19.30 -26.45
C HIS A 304 -7.77 -19.97 -25.24
N CYS A 305 -8.28 -19.70 -24.05
CA CYS A 305 -7.85 -20.35 -22.82
C CYS A 305 -8.05 -21.87 -22.91
N ASP A 306 -9.24 -22.32 -23.31
CA ASP A 306 -9.58 -23.73 -23.45
C ASP A 306 -8.65 -24.44 -24.45
N ARG A 307 -8.50 -23.91 -25.70
CA ARG A 307 -7.59 -24.46 -26.72
C ARG A 307 -6.13 -24.48 -26.27
N SER A 308 -5.74 -23.57 -25.40
CA SER A 308 -4.39 -23.47 -24.87
C SER A 308 -4.16 -24.37 -23.65
N GLY A 309 -5.21 -25.00 -23.11
CA GLY A 309 -5.15 -25.76 -21.86
C GLY A 309 -4.90 -24.86 -20.64
N ILE A 310 -5.26 -23.57 -20.72
CA ILE A 310 -5.11 -22.59 -19.64
C ILE A 310 -6.44 -22.44 -18.93
N ARG A 311 -6.48 -22.63 -17.63
CA ARG A 311 -7.65 -22.41 -16.80
C ARG A 311 -7.66 -20.99 -16.23
N PRO A 312 -8.51 -20.06 -16.75
CA PRO A 312 -8.57 -18.72 -16.23
C PRO A 312 -9.29 -18.68 -14.87
N GLY A 313 -8.86 -17.81 -13.98
CA GLY A 313 -9.60 -17.42 -12.78
C GLY A 313 -10.61 -16.32 -13.06
N GLY A 314 -10.29 -15.42 -14.00
CA GLY A 314 -11.20 -14.34 -14.36
C GLY A 314 -10.67 -13.43 -15.45
N PHE A 315 -11.46 -12.38 -15.71
CA PHE A 315 -11.07 -11.30 -16.60
C PHE A 315 -11.45 -9.94 -15.99
N TYR A 316 -10.48 -9.03 -15.92
CA TYR A 316 -10.72 -7.65 -15.50
C TYR A 316 -11.25 -6.85 -16.70
N LEU A 317 -12.50 -6.38 -16.59
CA LEU A 317 -13.12 -5.55 -17.61
C LEU A 317 -12.66 -4.10 -17.46
N SER A 318 -11.80 -3.63 -18.33
CA SER A 318 -11.49 -2.21 -18.44
C SER A 318 -12.72 -1.38 -18.80
N SER A 319 -12.72 -0.09 -18.48
CA SER A 319 -13.89 0.78 -18.50
C SER A 319 -14.53 1.01 -19.89
N GLY A 320 -13.99 0.47 -21.00
CA GLY A 320 -14.57 0.56 -22.34
C GLY A 320 -15.98 -0.03 -22.47
N TYR A 321 -16.38 -0.95 -21.59
CA TYR A 321 -17.73 -1.52 -21.56
C TYR A 321 -18.81 -0.49 -21.16
N THR A 322 -18.41 0.63 -20.53
CA THR A 322 -19.33 1.69 -20.06
C THR A 322 -19.54 2.83 -21.05
N GLN A 323 -19.02 2.71 -22.27
CA GLN A 323 -18.89 3.81 -23.21
C GLN A 323 -20.25 4.30 -23.73
N ILE A 324 -20.46 5.64 -23.71
CA ILE A 324 -21.54 6.35 -24.42
C ILE A 324 -20.85 7.32 -25.39
N GLY A 325 -21.02 7.12 -26.71
CA GLY A 325 -20.23 7.86 -27.69
C GLY A 325 -18.73 7.63 -27.46
N GLU A 326 -17.97 8.66 -27.17
CA GLU A 326 -16.53 8.57 -26.87
C GLU A 326 -16.23 8.60 -25.36
N HIS A 327 -17.24 8.83 -24.52
CA HIS A 327 -17.11 9.00 -23.08
C HIS A 327 -17.37 7.71 -22.31
N ARG A 328 -16.61 7.48 -21.23
CA ARG A 328 -16.75 6.34 -20.33
C ARG A 328 -17.61 6.73 -19.13
N CYS A 329 -18.81 6.17 -19.05
CA CYS A 329 -19.84 6.52 -18.08
C CYS A 329 -20.01 5.37 -17.06
N VAL A 330 -19.42 5.50 -15.90
CA VAL A 330 -19.50 4.48 -14.83
C VAL A 330 -20.98 4.10 -14.55
N PHE A 331 -21.22 2.80 -14.27
CA PHE A 331 -22.56 2.25 -14.07
C PHE A 331 -23.49 2.30 -15.28
N HIS A 332 -22.95 2.49 -16.48
CA HIS A 332 -23.63 2.31 -17.73
C HIS A 332 -23.13 1.05 -18.43
N TRP A 333 -24.01 0.34 -19.13
CA TRP A 333 -23.65 -0.76 -20.02
C TRP A 333 -23.87 -0.36 -21.46
N ASN A 334 -22.82 -0.39 -22.27
CA ASN A 334 -22.96 -0.23 -23.71
C ASN A 334 -23.48 -1.53 -24.30
N THR A 335 -24.80 -1.59 -24.54
CA THR A 335 -25.47 -2.78 -25.05
C THR A 335 -25.19 -3.06 -26.54
N ASP A 336 -24.63 -2.11 -27.29
CA ASP A 336 -24.14 -2.36 -28.66
C ASP A 336 -22.86 -3.21 -28.60
N LYS A 337 -22.01 -3.03 -27.57
CA LYS A 337 -20.81 -3.80 -27.38
C LYS A 337 -21.03 -5.12 -26.62
N ILE A 338 -21.95 -5.11 -25.65
CA ILE A 338 -22.30 -6.25 -24.81
C ILE A 338 -23.83 -6.33 -24.76
N PRO A 339 -24.48 -7.05 -25.72
CA PRO A 339 -25.92 -7.07 -25.84
C PRO A 339 -26.66 -7.62 -24.61
N SER A 340 -26.06 -8.54 -23.88
CA SER A 340 -26.59 -9.10 -22.63
C SER A 340 -25.48 -9.29 -21.60
N PRO A 341 -25.27 -8.32 -20.73
CA PRO A 341 -24.28 -8.42 -19.66
C PRO A 341 -24.49 -9.66 -18.78
N GLU A 342 -25.75 -9.99 -18.47
CA GLU A 342 -26.07 -11.13 -17.61
C GLU A 342 -25.69 -12.47 -18.27
N ALA A 343 -25.94 -12.62 -19.58
CA ALA A 343 -25.55 -13.81 -20.32
C ALA A 343 -24.04 -13.95 -20.45
N LEU A 344 -23.31 -12.85 -20.55
CA LEU A 344 -21.85 -12.85 -20.54
C LEU A 344 -21.32 -13.31 -19.19
N ALA A 345 -21.86 -12.76 -18.08
CA ALA A 345 -21.48 -13.15 -16.73
C ALA A 345 -21.71 -14.64 -16.48
N GLU A 346 -22.87 -15.19 -16.91
CA GLU A 346 -23.16 -16.63 -16.77
C GLU A 346 -22.20 -17.49 -17.61
N THR A 347 -21.83 -17.05 -18.81
CA THR A 347 -20.83 -17.76 -19.62
C THR A 347 -19.49 -17.91 -18.92
N PHE A 348 -19.01 -16.84 -18.29
CA PHE A 348 -17.76 -16.89 -17.52
C PHE A 348 -17.88 -17.79 -16.30
N LYS A 349 -18.98 -17.67 -15.57
CA LYS A 349 -19.27 -18.49 -14.39
C LYS A 349 -19.34 -19.99 -14.72
N GLU A 350 -19.97 -20.39 -15.83
CA GLU A 350 -20.00 -21.78 -16.33
C GLU A 350 -18.59 -22.34 -16.58
N GLN A 351 -17.63 -21.48 -16.95
CA GLN A 351 -16.22 -21.84 -17.13
C GLN A 351 -15.40 -21.74 -15.82
N GLY A 352 -16.06 -21.43 -14.69
CA GLY A 352 -15.41 -21.25 -13.40
C GLY A 352 -14.51 -20.02 -13.32
N ALA A 353 -14.80 -19.01 -14.14
CA ALA A 353 -14.07 -17.73 -14.20
C ALA A 353 -14.98 -16.57 -13.77
N ALA A 354 -14.38 -15.52 -13.23
CA ALA A 354 -15.08 -14.32 -12.78
C ALA A 354 -14.86 -13.13 -13.74
N LEU A 355 -15.85 -12.26 -13.86
CA LEU A 355 -15.71 -10.96 -14.49
C LEU A 355 -15.59 -9.88 -13.41
N ILE A 356 -14.60 -8.99 -13.54
CA ILE A 356 -14.24 -7.99 -12.54
C ILE A 356 -14.31 -6.61 -13.21
N PRO A 357 -15.49 -5.93 -13.18
CA PRO A 357 -15.70 -4.66 -13.87
C PRO A 357 -14.95 -3.52 -13.19
N ASN A 358 -14.34 -2.67 -14.01
CA ASN A 358 -13.72 -1.41 -13.61
C ASN A 358 -14.80 -0.38 -13.27
N VAL A 359 -14.69 0.24 -12.12
CA VAL A 359 -15.52 1.38 -11.69
C VAL A 359 -14.65 2.55 -11.28
N LYS A 360 -15.12 3.77 -11.54
CA LYS A 360 -14.40 5.01 -11.26
C LYS A 360 -15.26 5.94 -10.40
N PRO A 361 -14.66 6.71 -9.45
CA PRO A 361 -15.42 7.51 -8.49
C PRO A 361 -15.89 8.87 -9.05
N ALA A 362 -15.53 9.23 -10.26
CA ALA A 362 -15.86 10.51 -10.87
C ALA A 362 -16.90 10.35 -11.98
N PHE A 363 -17.81 11.30 -12.05
CA PHE A 363 -18.84 11.37 -13.06
C PHE A 363 -18.57 12.54 -13.99
N LEU A 364 -18.49 12.27 -15.30
CA LEU A 364 -18.29 13.31 -16.31
C LEU A 364 -19.47 14.29 -16.27
N THR A 365 -19.25 15.54 -16.63
CA THR A 365 -20.28 16.59 -16.58
C THR A 365 -21.47 16.34 -17.52
N ASP A 366 -21.29 15.50 -18.53
CA ASP A 366 -22.32 15.05 -19.47
C ASP A 366 -22.87 13.63 -19.15
N HIS A 367 -22.45 13.06 -18.01
CA HIS A 367 -22.91 11.74 -17.57
C HIS A 367 -24.44 11.77 -17.28
N PRO A 368 -25.24 10.77 -17.71
CA PRO A 368 -26.69 10.75 -17.49
C PRO A 368 -27.13 10.95 -16.03
N LEU A 369 -26.32 10.52 -15.06
CA LEU A 369 -26.62 10.67 -13.62
C LEU A 369 -26.07 11.96 -13.00
N TYR A 370 -25.31 12.79 -13.75
CA TYR A 370 -24.61 13.95 -13.19
C TYR A 370 -25.56 14.95 -12.52
N ALA A 371 -26.64 15.31 -13.22
CA ALA A 371 -27.61 16.28 -12.69
C ALA A 371 -28.25 15.79 -11.38
N GLN A 372 -28.67 14.52 -11.32
CA GLN A 372 -29.23 13.92 -10.11
C GLN A 372 -28.24 13.98 -8.92
N ILE A 373 -26.96 13.64 -9.16
CA ILE A 373 -25.94 13.64 -8.11
C ILE A 373 -25.67 15.07 -7.62
N ALA A 374 -25.60 16.03 -8.54
CA ALA A 374 -25.40 17.45 -8.23
C ALA A 374 -26.57 18.06 -7.43
N GLU A 375 -27.83 17.78 -7.84
CA GLU A 375 -29.05 18.24 -7.15
C GLU A 375 -29.14 17.71 -5.72
N ASN A 376 -28.60 16.52 -5.44
CA ASN A 376 -28.58 15.94 -4.10
C ASN A 376 -27.35 16.38 -3.27
N GLY A 377 -26.41 17.15 -3.85
CA GLY A 377 -25.20 17.59 -3.15
C GLY A 377 -24.21 16.46 -2.81
N TRP A 378 -24.12 15.42 -3.65
CA TRP A 378 -23.29 14.24 -3.40
C TRP A 378 -21.88 14.30 -4.01
N PHE A 379 -21.54 15.42 -4.67
CA PHE A 379 -20.17 15.67 -5.15
C PHE A 379 -19.34 16.44 -4.12
N LEU A 380 -18.03 16.34 -4.21
CA LEU A 380 -17.13 17.33 -3.62
C LEU A 380 -17.50 18.71 -4.18
N HIS A 381 -17.55 19.74 -3.33
CA HIS A 381 -18.16 21.02 -3.67
C HIS A 381 -17.37 22.22 -3.11
N TYR A 382 -17.62 23.39 -3.66
CA TYR A 382 -17.22 24.68 -3.08
C TYR A 382 -18.19 25.12 -1.97
N ALA A 383 -17.80 26.15 -1.20
CA ALA A 383 -18.59 26.65 -0.07
C ALA A 383 -20.01 27.13 -0.45
N ASP A 384 -20.25 27.48 -1.70
CA ASP A 384 -21.56 27.85 -2.23
C ASP A 384 -22.42 26.65 -2.68
N GLY A 385 -21.91 25.45 -2.51
CA GLY A 385 -22.57 24.19 -2.91
C GLY A 385 -22.34 23.80 -4.37
N THR A 386 -21.61 24.57 -5.15
CA THR A 386 -21.29 24.25 -6.55
C THR A 386 -20.37 23.01 -6.61
N PRO A 387 -20.69 21.97 -7.42
CA PRO A 387 -19.82 20.84 -7.61
C PRO A 387 -18.42 21.24 -8.10
N ALA A 388 -17.38 20.71 -7.48
CA ALA A 388 -16.01 20.93 -7.93
C ALA A 388 -15.70 20.02 -9.14
N CYS A 389 -15.21 20.63 -10.23
CA CYS A 389 -14.90 19.93 -11.48
C CYS A 389 -13.39 19.87 -11.72
N PHE A 390 -12.92 18.71 -12.17
CA PHE A 390 -11.51 18.43 -12.41
C PHE A 390 -11.32 17.75 -13.77
N PRO A 391 -10.16 17.89 -14.42
CA PRO A 391 -9.78 17.02 -15.52
C PRO A 391 -9.77 15.56 -15.05
N PHE A 392 -10.39 14.68 -15.82
CA PHE A 392 -10.48 13.27 -15.54
C PHE A 392 -10.38 12.45 -16.82
N TRP A 393 -10.31 11.14 -16.71
CA TRP A 393 -10.27 10.26 -17.88
C TRP A 393 -11.53 10.42 -18.76
N GLY A 394 -11.34 11.01 -19.93
CA GLY A 394 -12.42 11.24 -20.90
C GLY A 394 -13.10 12.60 -20.85
N GLY A 395 -12.71 13.53 -19.96
CA GLY A 395 -13.28 14.89 -19.91
C GLY A 395 -13.24 15.54 -18.53
N MET A 396 -14.06 16.57 -18.34
CA MET A 396 -14.25 17.20 -17.03
C MET A 396 -15.25 16.39 -16.22
N ALA A 397 -14.94 16.16 -14.93
CA ALA A 397 -15.75 15.35 -14.04
C ALA A 397 -15.78 15.91 -12.63
N SER A 398 -16.79 15.51 -11.86
CA SER A 398 -16.85 15.74 -10.41
C SER A 398 -16.72 14.42 -9.65
N TYR A 399 -15.93 14.44 -8.57
CA TYR A 399 -15.75 13.28 -7.70
C TYR A 399 -16.93 13.15 -6.74
N LEU A 400 -17.42 11.91 -6.58
CA LEU A 400 -18.42 11.57 -5.57
C LEU A 400 -17.81 11.69 -4.17
N ASP A 401 -18.53 12.30 -3.24
CA ASP A 401 -18.10 12.47 -1.86
C ASP A 401 -18.48 11.26 -0.99
N PHE A 402 -17.59 10.30 -0.85
CA PHE A 402 -17.81 9.12 -0.01
C PHE A 402 -17.84 9.40 1.50
N THR A 403 -17.72 10.66 1.92
CA THR A 403 -17.97 11.08 3.31
C THR A 403 -19.40 11.61 3.51
N ASN A 404 -20.19 11.73 2.43
CA ASN A 404 -21.60 12.05 2.46
C ASN A 404 -22.42 10.75 2.53
N PRO A 405 -23.26 10.52 3.57
CA PRO A 405 -24.04 9.29 3.69
C PRO A 405 -24.97 9.01 2.50
N GLY A 406 -25.56 10.05 1.89
CA GLY A 406 -26.40 9.90 0.70
C GLY A 406 -25.62 9.41 -0.52
N ALA A 407 -24.41 9.93 -0.71
CA ALA A 407 -23.49 9.48 -1.75
C ALA A 407 -23.06 8.03 -1.54
N CYS A 408 -22.84 7.60 -0.30
CA CYS A 408 -22.52 6.23 0.05
C CYS A 408 -23.62 5.25 -0.35
N GLU A 409 -24.86 5.55 0.00
CA GLU A 409 -26.02 4.73 -0.35
C GLU A 409 -26.28 4.73 -1.86
N PHE A 410 -26.12 5.87 -2.53
CA PHE A 410 -26.20 5.95 -3.99
C PHE A 410 -25.16 5.03 -4.65
N TRP A 411 -23.90 5.07 -4.21
CA TRP A 411 -22.84 4.19 -4.73
C TRP A 411 -23.15 2.72 -4.54
N LYS A 412 -23.53 2.30 -3.33
CA LYS A 412 -23.90 0.92 -3.03
C LYS A 412 -25.06 0.45 -3.89
N ASN A 413 -26.08 1.30 -4.05
CA ASN A 413 -27.22 0.97 -4.94
C ASN A 413 -26.81 0.80 -6.40
N CYS A 414 -25.91 1.67 -6.92
CA CYS A 414 -25.38 1.55 -8.27
C CYS A 414 -24.58 0.25 -8.45
N VAL A 415 -23.66 -0.07 -7.52
CA VAL A 415 -22.88 -1.32 -7.55
C VAL A 415 -23.83 -2.53 -7.51
N ARG A 416 -24.84 -2.50 -6.64
CA ARG A 416 -25.79 -3.60 -6.52
C ARG A 416 -26.60 -3.78 -7.80
N THR A 417 -27.30 -2.73 -8.26
CA THR A 417 -28.28 -2.84 -9.35
C THR A 417 -27.65 -2.93 -10.73
N GLN A 418 -26.51 -2.25 -10.95
CA GLN A 418 -25.87 -2.23 -12.27
C GLN A 418 -24.83 -3.34 -12.44
N LEU A 419 -24.30 -3.90 -11.35
CA LEU A 419 -23.24 -4.91 -11.41
C LEU A 419 -23.63 -6.20 -10.68
N ALA A 420 -23.81 -6.20 -9.36
CA ALA A 420 -23.93 -7.43 -8.58
C ALA A 420 -25.18 -8.25 -8.90
N ASP A 421 -26.35 -7.61 -9.08
CA ASP A 421 -27.62 -8.24 -9.47
C ASP A 421 -27.56 -8.81 -10.90
N ARG A 422 -26.60 -8.34 -11.73
CA ARG A 422 -26.33 -8.83 -13.09
C ARG A 422 -25.25 -9.93 -13.15
N GLY A 423 -24.74 -10.38 -11.96
CA GLY A 423 -23.74 -11.44 -11.87
C GLY A 423 -22.28 -10.95 -11.70
N TYR A 424 -22.04 -9.64 -11.66
CA TYR A 424 -20.70 -9.04 -11.49
C TYR A 424 -20.47 -8.69 -10.03
N ARG A 425 -20.05 -9.65 -9.22
CA ARG A 425 -19.94 -9.53 -7.74
C ARG A 425 -18.52 -9.31 -7.23
N HIS A 426 -17.62 -8.94 -8.12
CA HIS A 426 -16.22 -8.65 -7.86
C HIS A 426 -15.88 -7.33 -8.54
N ILE A 427 -15.22 -6.39 -7.86
CA ILE A 427 -15.11 -5.00 -8.33
C ILE A 427 -13.68 -4.55 -8.46
N TRP A 428 -13.37 -3.86 -9.55
CA TRP A 428 -12.09 -3.18 -9.78
C TRP A 428 -12.28 -1.67 -9.60
N ASN A 429 -11.89 -1.15 -8.41
CA ASN A 429 -11.93 0.26 -8.06
C ASN A 429 -10.68 0.95 -8.62
N ASP A 430 -10.88 1.78 -9.64
CA ASP A 430 -9.82 2.39 -10.42
C ASP A 430 -9.92 3.92 -10.45
N ASN A 431 -8.82 4.62 -10.78
CA ASN A 431 -8.70 6.08 -10.80
C ASN A 431 -9.26 6.76 -9.55
N ASN A 432 -9.03 6.16 -8.39
CA ASN A 432 -9.58 6.60 -7.11
C ASN A 432 -8.56 7.29 -6.19
N GLU A 433 -7.56 7.92 -6.77
CA GLU A 433 -6.54 8.73 -6.10
C GLU A 433 -7.11 10.06 -5.60
N TYR A 434 -8.21 10.53 -6.16
CA TYR A 434 -8.82 11.82 -5.84
C TYR A 434 -7.80 12.96 -5.98
N ASP A 435 -7.36 13.24 -7.18
CA ASP A 435 -6.28 14.23 -7.42
C ASP A 435 -6.78 15.67 -7.28
N VAL A 436 -7.29 15.98 -6.08
CA VAL A 436 -7.81 17.28 -5.66
C VAL A 436 -6.73 18.04 -4.90
N GLN A 437 -6.25 19.15 -5.46
CA GLN A 437 -5.22 20.00 -4.85
C GLN A 437 -5.78 21.32 -4.32
N ASP A 438 -6.97 21.73 -4.77
CA ASP A 438 -7.61 22.99 -4.36
C ASP A 438 -8.13 22.87 -2.92
N ALA A 439 -7.58 23.67 -2.02
CA ALA A 439 -7.97 23.72 -0.62
C ALA A 439 -9.37 24.33 -0.37
N ALA A 440 -9.95 24.99 -1.37
CA ALA A 440 -11.31 25.55 -1.30
C ALA A 440 -12.40 24.48 -1.52
N VAL A 441 -12.01 23.31 -2.06
CA VAL A 441 -12.93 22.18 -2.26
C VAL A 441 -13.17 21.46 -0.95
N LEU A 442 -14.44 21.31 -0.59
CA LEU A 442 -14.91 20.71 0.64
C LEU A 442 -15.46 19.29 0.40
N ALA A 443 -15.31 18.46 1.42
CA ALA A 443 -16.04 17.22 1.63
C ALA A 443 -17.01 17.39 2.79
N ASP A 444 -18.16 16.73 2.76
CA ASP A 444 -19.18 16.77 3.81
C ASP A 444 -18.65 16.26 5.16
N PHE A 445 -17.76 15.30 5.12
CA PHE A 445 -17.11 14.68 6.27
C PHE A 445 -18.09 14.32 7.39
N PHE A 446 -19.16 13.60 7.01
CA PHE A 446 -20.22 13.14 7.91
C PHE A 446 -20.93 14.29 8.67
N GLY A 447 -21.18 15.40 7.99
CA GLY A 447 -21.83 16.61 8.52
C GLY A 447 -20.89 17.61 9.19
N HIS A 448 -19.56 17.43 9.04
CA HIS A 448 -18.55 18.34 9.57
C HIS A 448 -17.58 18.76 8.47
N PRO A 449 -17.97 19.63 7.53
CA PRO A 449 -17.20 19.91 6.31
C PRO A 449 -15.74 20.22 6.55
N VAL A 450 -14.86 19.56 5.76
CA VAL A 450 -13.41 19.78 5.80
C VAL A 450 -12.85 19.95 4.38
N PRO A 451 -11.73 20.65 4.20
CA PRO A 451 -11.06 20.67 2.91
C PRO A 451 -10.72 19.24 2.42
N ALA A 452 -11.19 18.86 1.23
CA ALA A 452 -11.02 17.53 0.67
C ALA A 452 -9.53 17.11 0.57
N VAL A 453 -8.64 18.07 0.29
CA VAL A 453 -7.19 17.87 0.22
C VAL A 453 -6.60 17.27 1.51
N ARG A 454 -7.22 17.53 2.68
CA ARG A 454 -6.75 17.00 3.98
C ARG A 454 -7.03 15.51 4.18
N ILE A 455 -7.97 14.96 3.41
CA ILE A 455 -8.44 13.57 3.59
C ILE A 455 -8.43 12.75 2.29
N ARG A 456 -7.83 13.28 1.22
CA ARG A 456 -7.84 12.66 -0.12
C ARG A 456 -7.73 11.14 -0.14
N PRO A 457 -6.72 10.52 0.48
CA PRO A 457 -6.53 9.08 0.38
C PRO A 457 -7.65 8.26 1.07
N LEU A 458 -8.44 8.89 1.95
CA LEU A 458 -9.57 8.23 2.61
C LEU A 458 -10.65 7.82 1.62
N PHE A 459 -10.91 8.63 0.59
CA PHE A 459 -11.96 8.34 -0.40
C PHE A 459 -11.75 6.99 -1.09
N SER A 460 -10.50 6.63 -1.37
CA SER A 460 -10.18 5.33 -2.00
C SER A 460 -10.58 4.14 -1.13
N TYR A 461 -10.33 4.24 0.18
CA TYR A 461 -10.74 3.22 1.14
C TYR A 461 -12.27 3.12 1.25
N LEU A 462 -12.95 4.26 1.37
CA LEU A 462 -14.42 4.29 1.48
C LEU A 462 -15.07 3.73 0.21
N MET A 463 -14.59 4.11 -0.98
CA MET A 463 -15.07 3.53 -2.24
C MET A 463 -14.92 2.01 -2.28
N ALA A 464 -13.72 1.50 -1.96
CA ALA A 464 -13.45 0.08 -1.96
C ALA A 464 -14.30 -0.68 -0.93
N ARG A 465 -14.48 -0.10 0.26
CA ARG A 465 -15.33 -0.64 1.31
C ARG A 465 -16.79 -0.74 0.89
N LEU A 466 -17.37 0.35 0.39
CA LEU A 466 -18.76 0.41 -0.05
C LEU A 466 -19.02 -0.53 -1.25
N SER A 467 -18.07 -0.64 -2.18
CA SER A 467 -18.13 -1.61 -3.27
C SER A 467 -18.17 -3.04 -2.73
N ARG A 468 -17.38 -3.37 -1.70
CA ARG A 468 -17.39 -4.68 -1.06
C ARG A 468 -18.69 -4.94 -0.30
N GLU A 469 -19.16 -3.97 0.47
CA GLU A 469 -20.43 -4.07 1.22
C GLU A 469 -21.60 -4.35 0.27
N ALA A 470 -21.69 -3.64 -0.86
CA ALA A 470 -22.74 -3.85 -1.86
C ALA A 470 -22.72 -5.28 -2.45
N CYS A 471 -21.53 -5.84 -2.69
CA CYS A 471 -21.41 -7.24 -3.16
C CYS A 471 -21.80 -8.26 -2.07
N LEU A 472 -21.45 -8.01 -0.81
CA LEU A 472 -21.88 -8.84 0.33
C LEU A 472 -23.40 -8.80 0.50
N GLU A 473 -24.01 -7.61 0.43
CA GLU A 473 -25.46 -7.42 0.48
C GLU A 473 -26.19 -8.12 -0.68
N ALA A 474 -25.54 -8.25 -1.84
CA ALA A 474 -26.04 -9.03 -2.98
C ALA A 474 -25.81 -10.54 -2.86
N GLY A 475 -25.31 -11.03 -1.70
CA GLY A 475 -25.13 -12.44 -1.39
C GLY A 475 -23.83 -13.07 -1.86
N GLU A 476 -22.79 -12.28 -2.20
CA GLU A 476 -21.45 -12.81 -2.45
C GLU A 476 -20.74 -13.05 -1.13
N GLU A 477 -20.34 -14.28 -0.85
CA GLU A 477 -19.69 -14.63 0.43
C GLU A 477 -18.23 -14.11 0.53
N LYS A 478 -17.51 -14.13 -0.60
CA LYS A 478 -16.11 -13.70 -0.69
C LYS A 478 -15.92 -12.72 -1.84
N PRO A 479 -16.47 -11.48 -1.74
CA PRO A 479 -16.27 -10.50 -2.79
C PRO A 479 -14.79 -10.20 -2.97
N PHE A 480 -14.29 -10.32 -4.20
CA PHE A 480 -12.92 -9.98 -4.55
C PHE A 480 -12.89 -8.58 -5.13
N ASN A 481 -12.44 -7.65 -4.32
CA ASN A 481 -12.27 -6.27 -4.76
C ASN A 481 -10.79 -5.94 -4.91
N VAL A 482 -10.48 -5.15 -5.92
CA VAL A 482 -9.15 -4.59 -6.16
C VAL A 482 -9.27 -3.07 -6.18
N SER A 483 -8.34 -2.36 -5.57
CA SER A 483 -8.28 -0.89 -5.55
C SER A 483 -6.91 -0.40 -5.98
N ARG A 484 -6.86 0.56 -6.91
CA ARG A 484 -5.59 1.14 -7.37
C ARG A 484 -4.96 1.99 -6.28
N CYS A 485 -5.69 2.96 -5.80
CA CYS A 485 -5.28 3.72 -4.63
C CYS A 485 -5.58 2.94 -3.35
N ALA A 486 -4.66 3.04 -2.38
CA ALA A 486 -4.83 2.39 -1.08
C ALA A 486 -4.12 3.15 0.04
N ILE A 487 -4.68 3.00 1.24
CA ILE A 487 -4.09 3.44 2.51
C ILE A 487 -3.87 2.23 3.42
N ALA A 488 -3.14 2.40 4.51
CA ALA A 488 -3.10 1.39 5.57
C ALA A 488 -4.53 1.10 6.04
N GLY A 489 -4.89 -0.18 6.12
CA GLY A 489 -6.27 -0.60 6.44
C GLY A 489 -7.13 -0.95 5.22
N THR A 490 -6.78 -0.53 4.01
CA THR A 490 -7.53 -0.89 2.78
C THR A 490 -7.58 -2.40 2.56
N GLN A 491 -6.60 -3.17 3.04
CA GLN A 491 -6.59 -4.63 2.94
C GLN A 491 -7.84 -5.29 3.56
N ARG A 492 -8.56 -4.63 4.48
CA ARG A 492 -9.83 -5.12 5.02
C ARG A 492 -10.96 -5.11 3.99
N ALA A 493 -10.86 -4.25 2.99
CA ALA A 493 -11.91 -4.05 1.97
C ALA A 493 -11.51 -4.50 0.58
N ALA A 494 -10.23 -4.40 0.22
CA ALA A 494 -9.74 -4.69 -1.13
C ALA A 494 -8.29 -5.17 -1.14
N SER A 495 -7.97 -5.95 -2.15
CA SER A 495 -6.63 -6.20 -2.68
C SER A 495 -6.13 -4.99 -3.49
N THR A 496 -4.91 -5.05 -4.02
CA THR A 496 -4.35 -3.97 -4.82
C THR A 496 -3.45 -4.50 -5.95
N TRP A 497 -2.96 -3.61 -6.81
CA TRP A 497 -1.85 -3.90 -7.74
C TRP A 497 -0.89 -2.72 -7.75
N THR A 498 0.27 -2.84 -8.37
CA THR A 498 1.30 -1.81 -8.33
C THR A 498 1.06 -0.65 -9.31
N GLY A 499 -0.06 -0.68 -10.06
CA GLY A 499 -0.43 0.37 -11.02
C GLY A 499 0.11 0.11 -12.43
N ASP A 500 0.11 1.16 -13.24
CA ASP A 500 0.30 1.12 -14.69
C ASP A 500 1.80 1.19 -15.04
N ASN A 501 2.49 0.05 -14.93
CA ASN A 501 3.93 -0.09 -15.17
C ASN A 501 4.33 -0.09 -16.66
N VAL A 502 5.60 0.13 -16.93
CA VAL A 502 6.17 0.15 -18.29
C VAL A 502 6.80 -1.21 -18.64
N THR A 503 6.80 -1.55 -19.92
CA THR A 503 7.41 -2.77 -20.45
C THR A 503 8.89 -2.55 -20.74
N ASP A 504 9.76 -3.08 -19.87
CA ASP A 504 11.22 -3.07 -20.04
C ASP A 504 11.87 -4.10 -19.08
N PHE A 505 13.08 -4.59 -19.38
CA PHE A 505 13.81 -5.51 -18.50
C PHE A 505 14.21 -4.86 -17.18
N SER A 506 14.63 -3.61 -17.20
CA SER A 506 14.97 -2.89 -15.97
C SER A 506 13.73 -2.69 -15.11
N GLU A 507 12.58 -2.39 -15.73
CA GLU A 507 11.30 -2.23 -15.05
C GLU A 507 10.82 -3.54 -14.41
N LEU A 508 11.07 -4.70 -15.02
CA LEU A 508 10.77 -6.00 -14.42
C LEU A 508 11.45 -6.15 -13.05
N ARG A 509 12.76 -5.86 -12.96
CA ARG A 509 13.50 -5.90 -11.67
C ARG A 509 13.00 -4.85 -10.69
N TRP A 510 12.77 -3.61 -11.13
CA TRP A 510 12.30 -2.56 -10.23
C TRP A 510 10.87 -2.77 -9.74
N ASN A 511 9.98 -3.35 -10.55
CA ASN A 511 8.66 -3.80 -10.11
C ASN A 511 8.75 -4.90 -9.05
N HIS A 512 9.75 -5.78 -9.13
CA HIS A 512 10.02 -6.74 -8.05
C HIS A 512 10.42 -6.03 -6.75
N LYS A 513 11.36 -5.06 -6.79
CA LYS A 513 11.75 -4.29 -5.59
C LYS A 513 10.54 -3.55 -5.00
N GLN A 514 9.70 -2.96 -5.83
CA GLN A 514 8.44 -2.33 -5.43
C GLN A 514 7.49 -3.35 -4.76
N ALA A 515 7.34 -4.55 -5.31
CA ALA A 515 6.53 -5.61 -4.72
C ALA A 515 7.09 -6.04 -3.35
N MET A 516 8.41 -6.13 -3.17
CA MET A 516 9.02 -6.47 -1.88
C MET A 516 8.78 -5.40 -0.81
N THR A 517 8.73 -4.12 -1.16
CA THR A 517 8.35 -3.07 -0.20
C THR A 517 6.85 -3.08 0.12
N MET A 518 6.01 -3.39 -0.87
CA MET A 518 4.57 -3.54 -0.67
C MET A 518 4.22 -4.72 0.25
N ALA A 519 4.98 -5.81 0.17
CA ALA A 519 4.84 -6.99 1.02
C ALA A 519 4.91 -6.70 2.53
N LEU A 520 5.56 -5.60 2.92
CA LEU A 520 5.76 -5.21 4.32
C LEU A 520 4.55 -4.46 4.91
N THR A 521 3.45 -4.30 4.17
CA THR A 521 2.37 -3.36 4.51
C THR A 521 1.01 -3.99 4.78
N GLY A 522 0.97 -5.30 5.06
CA GLY A 522 -0.25 -6.03 5.44
C GLY A 522 -1.16 -6.42 4.27
N PHE A 523 -0.83 -6.07 3.03
CA PHE A 523 -1.52 -6.56 1.85
C PHE A 523 -1.03 -7.97 1.50
N LEU A 524 -1.99 -8.89 1.25
CA LEU A 524 -1.69 -10.28 0.92
C LEU A 524 -1.78 -10.58 -0.58
N PHE A 525 -2.61 -9.83 -1.30
CA PHE A 525 -2.82 -10.03 -2.74
C PHE A 525 -2.49 -8.75 -3.50
N PHE A 526 -1.38 -8.78 -4.20
CA PHE A 526 -0.88 -7.71 -5.06
C PHE A 526 0.15 -8.25 -6.07
N GLY A 527 0.54 -7.43 -7.03
CA GLY A 527 1.54 -7.71 -8.05
C GLY A 527 1.47 -6.68 -9.18
N PRO A 528 2.48 -6.60 -10.06
CA PRO A 528 2.46 -5.77 -11.25
C PRO A 528 1.55 -6.35 -12.34
N ASP A 529 1.32 -5.57 -13.38
CA ASP A 529 0.81 -6.08 -14.64
C ASP A 529 1.93 -6.85 -15.35
N ILE A 530 1.72 -8.17 -15.53
CA ILE A 530 2.71 -9.07 -16.12
C ILE A 530 2.84 -8.76 -17.62
N GLY A 531 4.07 -8.51 -18.06
CA GLY A 531 4.39 -8.10 -19.42
C GLY A 531 4.35 -6.59 -19.64
N GLY A 532 4.05 -5.82 -18.58
CA GLY A 532 3.94 -4.36 -18.59
C GLY A 532 2.63 -3.84 -19.17
N PHE A 533 2.04 -2.83 -18.50
CA PHE A 533 0.80 -2.19 -18.93
C PHE A 533 1.01 -1.33 -20.17
N SER A 534 1.98 -0.44 -20.13
CA SER A 534 2.28 0.55 -21.18
C SER A 534 3.63 0.28 -21.87
N GLY A 535 3.98 1.10 -22.87
CA GLY A 535 5.22 0.95 -23.60
C GLY A 535 5.14 -0.10 -24.72
N PRO A 536 6.28 -0.58 -25.23
CA PRO A 536 6.31 -1.51 -26.36
C PRO A 536 5.80 -2.91 -25.97
N ARG A 537 5.51 -3.73 -26.99
CA ARG A 537 5.27 -5.16 -26.78
C ARG A 537 6.51 -5.79 -26.12
N PRO A 538 6.35 -6.63 -25.06
CA PRO A 538 7.50 -7.30 -24.44
C PRO A 538 8.20 -8.21 -25.45
N GLY A 539 9.53 -8.13 -25.53
CA GLY A 539 10.31 -9.10 -26.29
C GLY A 539 10.11 -10.53 -25.78
N ARG A 540 10.47 -11.53 -26.59
CA ARG A 540 10.20 -12.96 -26.30
C ARG A 540 10.78 -13.42 -24.95
N GLU A 541 12.02 -13.07 -24.66
CA GLU A 541 12.66 -13.41 -23.39
C GLU A 541 12.02 -12.66 -22.24
N LEU A 542 11.83 -11.33 -22.35
CA LEU A 542 11.18 -10.53 -21.33
C LEU A 542 9.79 -11.07 -20.99
N PHE A 543 9.02 -11.47 -22.00
CA PHE A 543 7.71 -12.07 -21.79
C PHE A 543 7.77 -13.35 -20.95
N LEU A 544 8.68 -14.27 -21.28
CA LEU A 544 8.86 -15.50 -20.51
C LEU A 544 9.41 -15.23 -19.10
N ARG A 545 10.39 -14.33 -18.93
CA ARG A 545 10.93 -13.97 -17.61
C ARG A 545 9.86 -13.34 -16.72
N TRP A 546 9.01 -12.50 -17.31
CA TRP A 546 7.92 -11.90 -16.55
C TRP A 546 6.85 -12.93 -16.12
N LEU A 547 6.52 -13.87 -16.99
CA LEU A 547 5.66 -15.00 -16.64
C LEU A 547 6.31 -15.84 -15.52
N GLN A 548 7.60 -16.20 -15.63
CA GLN A 548 8.33 -16.97 -14.62
C GLN A 548 8.30 -16.30 -13.25
N TYR A 549 8.54 -14.99 -13.18
CA TYR A 549 8.44 -14.20 -11.97
C TYR A 549 7.01 -14.18 -11.41
N GLY A 550 6.05 -13.91 -12.27
CA GLY A 550 4.62 -13.80 -11.91
C GLY A 550 4.05 -15.07 -11.26
N LEU A 551 4.62 -16.27 -11.56
CA LEU A 551 4.13 -17.54 -11.00
C LEU A 551 4.11 -17.56 -9.47
N PHE A 552 5.04 -16.85 -8.82
CA PHE A 552 5.18 -16.83 -7.36
C PHE A 552 4.54 -15.61 -6.70
N LEU A 553 3.95 -14.70 -7.50
CA LEU A 553 3.17 -13.59 -6.97
C LEU A 553 1.73 -14.00 -6.68
N PRO A 554 1.07 -13.42 -5.67
CA PRO A 554 -0.35 -13.65 -5.44
C PRO A 554 -1.19 -13.31 -6.67
N ARG A 555 -1.01 -12.10 -7.24
CA ARG A 555 -1.68 -11.64 -8.44
C ARG A 555 -0.93 -12.10 -9.68
N PHE A 556 -1.56 -12.97 -10.49
CA PHE A 556 -1.04 -13.45 -11.76
C PHE A 556 -1.93 -12.96 -12.91
N THR A 557 -1.75 -11.68 -13.29
CA THR A 557 -2.60 -10.98 -14.25
C THR A 557 -1.75 -10.39 -15.37
N LEU A 558 -2.09 -10.74 -16.62
CA LEU A 558 -1.59 -10.05 -17.80
C LEU A 558 -2.60 -8.95 -18.13
N HIS A 559 -2.14 -7.71 -18.07
CA HIS A 559 -2.94 -6.52 -18.41
C HIS A 559 -2.12 -5.55 -19.24
N SER A 560 -2.70 -5.03 -20.32
CA SER A 560 -1.97 -4.11 -21.21
C SER A 560 -2.88 -3.10 -21.88
N TRP A 561 -2.28 -1.92 -22.12
CA TRP A 561 -2.79 -0.90 -23.02
C TRP A 561 -1.63 -0.41 -23.90
N LYS A 562 -1.59 -0.91 -25.14
CA LYS A 562 -0.51 -0.68 -26.09
C LYS A 562 -1.13 -0.34 -27.45
N PRO A 563 -1.56 0.92 -27.68
CA PRO A 563 -2.23 1.30 -28.94
C PRO A 563 -1.39 0.92 -30.18
N GLY A 564 -2.00 0.17 -31.09
CA GLY A 564 -1.35 -0.32 -32.31
C GLY A 564 -0.51 -1.58 -32.18
N GLU A 565 -0.37 -2.14 -30.98
CA GLU A 565 0.27 -3.41 -30.71
C GLU A 565 -0.74 -4.47 -30.22
N PRO A 566 -0.51 -5.75 -30.45
CA PRO A 566 -1.36 -6.81 -29.89
C PRO A 566 -1.35 -6.80 -28.35
N SER A 567 -2.49 -7.09 -27.74
CA SER A 567 -2.60 -7.28 -26.29
C SER A 567 -1.63 -8.32 -25.77
N THR A 568 -1.05 -8.06 -24.59
CA THR A 568 -0.20 -9.02 -23.90
C THR A 568 -1.05 -10.15 -23.31
N MET A 569 -1.19 -11.24 -24.08
CA MET A 569 -1.94 -12.44 -23.71
C MET A 569 -1.03 -13.66 -23.70
N PRO A 570 -1.39 -14.79 -23.07
CA PRO A 570 -0.56 -15.99 -23.04
C PRO A 570 -0.12 -16.48 -24.42
N TRP A 571 -0.96 -16.27 -25.44
CA TRP A 571 -0.72 -16.66 -26.85
C TRP A 571 -0.09 -15.58 -27.71
N LEU A 572 0.51 -14.55 -27.10
CA LEU A 572 1.20 -13.45 -27.80
C LEU A 572 2.26 -13.94 -28.80
N TYR A 573 2.94 -15.04 -28.46
CA TYR A 573 3.93 -15.71 -29.29
C TYR A 573 3.54 -17.17 -29.47
N PRO A 574 2.88 -17.55 -30.61
CA PRO A 574 2.36 -18.90 -30.82
C PRO A 574 3.41 -20.01 -30.68
N ASP A 575 4.64 -19.77 -31.09
CA ASP A 575 5.75 -20.73 -31.02
C ASP A 575 6.33 -20.88 -29.59
N LEU A 576 6.06 -19.95 -28.67
CA LEU A 576 6.40 -20.08 -27.26
C LEU A 576 5.33 -20.84 -26.46
N MET A 577 4.19 -21.20 -27.06
CA MET A 577 3.10 -21.87 -26.33
C MET A 577 3.51 -23.16 -25.60
N PRO A 578 4.45 -23.98 -26.08
CA PRO A 578 4.92 -25.12 -25.26
C PRO A 578 5.56 -24.71 -23.92
N ALA A 579 6.37 -23.64 -23.90
CA ALA A 579 6.96 -23.11 -22.68
C ALA A 579 5.90 -22.43 -21.79
N VAL A 580 5.04 -21.61 -22.39
CA VAL A 580 3.93 -20.93 -21.69
C VAL A 580 3.02 -21.96 -21.00
N ARG A 581 2.63 -23.06 -21.67
CA ARG A 581 1.81 -24.11 -21.03
C ARG A 581 2.47 -24.68 -19.79
N ARG A 582 3.76 -25.05 -19.87
CA ARG A 582 4.49 -25.57 -18.68
C ARG A 582 4.46 -24.57 -17.50
N LEU A 583 4.55 -23.27 -17.79
CA LEU A 583 4.48 -22.25 -16.76
C LEU A 583 3.08 -22.15 -16.15
N PHE A 584 2.03 -22.21 -16.99
CA PHE A 584 0.64 -22.16 -16.51
C PHE A 584 0.22 -23.45 -15.77
N ASP A 585 0.72 -24.61 -16.19
CA ASP A 585 0.53 -25.88 -15.47
C ASP A 585 1.17 -25.82 -14.08
N LEU A 586 2.39 -25.25 -14.00
CA LEU A 586 3.05 -24.99 -12.72
C LEU A 586 2.21 -24.04 -11.85
N ARG A 587 1.72 -22.92 -12.44
CA ARG A 587 0.84 -22.01 -11.67
C ARG A 587 -0.39 -22.71 -11.14
N GLU A 588 -1.09 -23.51 -11.96
CA GLU A 588 -2.30 -24.21 -11.51
C GLU A 588 -1.96 -25.20 -10.37
N SER A 589 -0.80 -25.86 -10.42
CA SER A 589 -0.34 -26.72 -9.33
C SER A 589 -0.03 -25.97 -8.04
N LEU A 590 0.35 -24.69 -8.11
CA LEU A 590 0.65 -23.83 -6.96
C LEU A 590 -0.62 -23.18 -6.34
N VAL A 591 -1.74 -23.11 -7.07
CA VAL A 591 -2.97 -22.45 -6.58
C VAL A 591 -3.43 -22.96 -5.23
N PRO A 592 -3.52 -24.28 -4.95
CA PRO A 592 -3.94 -24.76 -3.64
C PRO A 592 -2.98 -24.34 -2.51
N TYR A 593 -1.68 -24.34 -2.77
CA TYR A 593 -0.67 -23.88 -1.83
C TYR A 593 -0.81 -22.37 -1.55
N LEU A 594 -0.93 -21.55 -2.61
CA LEU A 594 -1.06 -20.10 -2.49
C LEU A 594 -2.34 -19.71 -1.73
N ALA A 595 -3.45 -20.39 -1.99
CA ALA A 595 -4.73 -20.13 -1.30
C ALA A 595 -4.64 -20.48 0.18
N ALA A 596 -4.09 -21.66 0.50
CA ALA A 596 -3.91 -22.12 1.89
C ALA A 596 -2.94 -21.22 2.69
N GLU A 597 -1.78 -20.87 2.08
CA GLU A 597 -0.81 -19.97 2.71
C GLU A 597 -1.38 -18.55 2.86
N CYS A 598 -2.13 -18.04 1.89
CA CYS A 598 -2.79 -16.74 2.01
C CYS A 598 -3.76 -16.71 3.19
N GLU A 599 -4.58 -17.73 3.37
CA GLU A 599 -5.51 -17.79 4.50
C GLU A 599 -4.77 -17.93 5.83
N ARG A 600 -3.70 -18.76 5.91
CA ARG A 600 -2.82 -18.82 7.07
C ARG A 600 -2.21 -17.45 7.41
N CYS A 601 -1.64 -16.77 6.42
CA CYS A 601 -1.04 -15.45 6.57
C CYS A 601 -2.07 -14.40 7.01
N ARG A 602 -3.28 -14.46 6.45
CA ARG A 602 -4.40 -13.57 6.79
C ARG A 602 -4.74 -13.65 8.28
N LEU A 603 -4.85 -14.87 8.81
CA LEU A 603 -5.18 -15.11 10.22
C LEU A 603 -4.01 -14.82 11.17
N ALA A 604 -2.77 -15.01 10.69
CA ALA A 604 -1.55 -14.76 11.46
C ALA A 604 -1.03 -13.31 11.32
N HIS A 605 -1.65 -12.49 10.48
CA HIS A 605 -1.17 -11.13 10.12
C HIS A 605 0.25 -11.12 9.52
N GLU A 606 0.65 -12.20 8.85
CA GLU A 606 1.95 -12.35 8.20
C GLU A 606 1.87 -12.04 6.70
N PRO A 607 2.96 -11.63 6.06
CA PRO A 607 2.99 -11.44 4.61
C PRO A 607 2.99 -12.78 3.87
N LEU A 608 2.29 -12.85 2.72
CA LEU A 608 2.28 -14.05 1.87
C LEU A 608 3.56 -14.16 1.05
N ILE A 609 4.01 -13.07 0.47
CA ILE A 609 5.33 -12.97 -0.17
C ILE A 609 6.16 -11.97 0.62
N PHE A 610 7.47 -12.21 0.73
CA PHE A 610 8.32 -11.31 1.50
C PHE A 610 9.81 -11.45 1.17
N PRO A 611 10.61 -10.36 1.32
CA PRO A 611 12.04 -10.40 1.11
C PRO A 611 12.73 -11.31 2.14
N VAL A 612 13.80 -11.97 1.73
CA VAL A 612 14.48 -12.99 2.53
C VAL A 612 14.93 -12.48 3.90
N PHE A 613 15.34 -11.21 4.00
CA PHE A 613 15.85 -10.64 5.26
C PHE A 613 14.82 -10.63 6.42
N LEU A 614 13.52 -10.78 6.14
CA LEU A 614 12.52 -10.95 7.23
C LEU A 614 12.66 -12.29 7.96
N ARG A 615 13.35 -13.25 7.36
CA ARG A 615 13.60 -14.58 7.93
C ARG A 615 15.05 -14.80 8.32
N ASP A 616 15.97 -14.33 7.51
CA ASP A 616 17.42 -14.33 7.74
C ASP A 616 17.90 -12.87 7.74
N GLU A 617 17.93 -12.24 8.93
CA GLU A 617 18.22 -10.80 9.07
C GLU A 617 19.60 -10.38 8.53
N GLU A 618 20.54 -11.34 8.37
CA GLU A 618 21.84 -11.09 7.77
C GLU A 618 21.84 -11.21 6.23
N TYR A 619 20.73 -11.67 5.66
CA TYR A 619 20.61 -11.79 4.21
C TYR A 619 20.56 -10.40 3.54
N ASP A 620 21.13 -10.33 2.32
CA ASP A 620 21.12 -9.08 1.55
C ASP A 620 19.67 -8.60 1.32
N ALA A 621 19.36 -7.41 1.80
CA ALA A 621 18.04 -6.81 1.65
C ALA A 621 17.72 -6.49 0.17
N GLU A 622 18.72 -6.31 -0.67
CA GLU A 622 18.58 -6.08 -2.11
C GLU A 622 18.60 -7.35 -2.96
N SER A 623 18.61 -8.52 -2.34
CA SER A 623 18.48 -9.79 -3.08
C SER A 623 17.21 -9.81 -3.93
N ASP A 624 17.31 -10.44 -5.11
CA ASP A 624 16.16 -10.70 -5.97
C ASP A 624 15.38 -11.96 -5.53
N CYS A 625 15.96 -12.81 -4.65
CA CYS A 625 15.24 -13.92 -4.07
C CYS A 625 14.22 -13.47 -3.04
N PHE A 626 13.09 -14.15 -2.98
CA PHE A 626 12.02 -13.86 -2.04
C PHE A 626 11.26 -15.11 -1.62
N PHE A 627 10.64 -15.06 -0.46
CA PHE A 627 9.75 -16.11 0.00
C PHE A 627 8.35 -15.95 -0.60
N CYS A 628 7.77 -17.08 -1.03
CA CYS A 628 6.36 -17.24 -1.32
C CYS A 628 5.78 -18.27 -0.35
N GLY A 629 5.05 -17.80 0.66
CA GLY A 629 4.70 -18.60 1.83
C GLY A 629 5.94 -19.03 2.63
N GLU A 630 5.77 -20.00 3.50
CA GLU A 630 6.84 -20.48 4.40
C GLU A 630 7.82 -21.48 3.73
N LYS A 631 7.40 -22.06 2.60
CA LYS A 631 8.12 -23.22 2.01
C LYS A 631 8.85 -22.93 0.72
N ILE A 632 8.46 -21.90 -0.02
CA ILE A 632 9.02 -21.64 -1.36
C ILE A 632 9.95 -20.43 -1.30
N LEU A 633 11.20 -20.62 -1.73
CA LEU A 633 12.14 -19.56 -2.06
C LEU A 633 12.15 -19.40 -3.58
N ALA A 634 11.57 -18.33 -4.10
CA ALA A 634 11.59 -17.97 -5.51
C ALA A 634 12.86 -17.17 -5.82
N CYS A 635 13.52 -17.52 -6.93
CA CYS A 635 14.77 -16.91 -7.36
C CYS A 635 14.63 -16.45 -8.82
N PRO A 636 13.95 -15.32 -9.06
CA PRO A 636 13.69 -14.82 -10.41
C PRO A 636 14.99 -14.38 -11.11
N VAL A 637 14.96 -14.41 -12.44
CA VAL A 637 16.05 -14.00 -13.31
C VAL A 637 15.65 -12.71 -14.01
N PHE A 638 16.36 -11.62 -13.74
CA PHE A 638 16.06 -10.30 -14.25
C PHE A 638 17.10 -9.73 -15.22
N ASP A 639 18.19 -10.44 -15.46
CA ASP A 639 19.21 -10.03 -16.43
C ASP A 639 18.90 -10.62 -17.80
N GLU A 640 18.84 -9.76 -18.82
CA GLU A 640 18.62 -10.16 -20.20
C GLU A 640 19.76 -11.07 -20.69
N GLY A 641 19.40 -12.17 -21.34
CA GLY A 641 20.36 -13.15 -21.86
C GLY A 641 21.04 -14.01 -20.81
N ALA A 642 20.60 -13.96 -19.54
CA ALA A 642 21.19 -14.80 -18.51
C ALA A 642 20.85 -16.28 -18.70
N GLU A 643 21.88 -17.14 -18.69
CA GLU A 643 21.75 -18.59 -18.80
C GLU A 643 21.90 -19.31 -17.45
N ALA A 644 22.34 -18.62 -16.42
CA ALA A 644 22.48 -19.11 -15.06
C ALA A 644 22.26 -18.01 -14.03
N VAL A 645 21.80 -18.38 -12.84
CA VAL A 645 21.65 -17.49 -11.68
C VAL A 645 22.39 -18.07 -10.48
N THR A 646 23.06 -17.20 -9.74
CA THR A 646 23.71 -17.57 -8.47
C THR A 646 22.77 -17.25 -7.30
N VAL A 647 22.49 -18.24 -6.47
CA VAL A 647 21.58 -18.16 -5.34
C VAL A 647 22.32 -18.57 -4.08
N THR A 648 22.29 -17.75 -3.05
CA THR A 648 22.68 -18.13 -1.69
C THR A 648 21.41 -18.54 -0.93
N LEU A 649 21.39 -19.76 -0.40
CA LEU A 649 20.23 -20.25 0.34
C LEU A 649 20.15 -19.59 1.73
N PRO A 650 18.95 -19.17 2.20
CA PRO A 650 18.79 -18.55 3.51
C PRO A 650 19.23 -19.50 4.62
N ARG A 651 19.88 -18.95 5.64
CA ARG A 651 20.26 -19.67 6.85
C ARG A 651 19.02 -20.03 7.69
N GLY A 652 19.19 -20.93 8.64
CA GLY A 652 18.15 -21.34 9.59
C GLY A 652 17.90 -22.86 9.55
N ARG A 653 16.88 -23.31 10.29
CA ARG A 653 16.54 -24.75 10.34
C ARG A 653 15.91 -25.22 9.04
N GLY A 654 16.20 -26.47 8.66
CA GLY A 654 15.69 -27.12 7.46
C GLY A 654 16.69 -27.10 6.30
N THR A 655 16.38 -27.88 5.31
CA THR A 655 17.15 -28.04 4.09
C THR A 655 16.37 -27.55 2.87
N TRP A 656 17.04 -27.41 1.74
CA TRP A 656 16.49 -26.86 0.53
C TRP A 656 16.61 -27.83 -0.63
N ARG A 657 15.56 -27.97 -1.41
CA ARG A 657 15.56 -28.80 -2.62
C ARG A 657 15.15 -27.95 -3.84
N LEU A 658 16.00 -27.96 -4.86
CA LEU A 658 15.73 -27.23 -6.11
C LEU A 658 14.50 -27.81 -6.81
N ARG A 659 13.49 -26.97 -7.07
CA ARG A 659 12.22 -27.34 -7.73
C ARG A 659 11.48 -28.51 -7.08
N GLY A 660 11.76 -28.80 -5.79
CA GLY A 660 11.23 -29.97 -5.10
C GLY A 660 11.85 -31.30 -5.50
N GLU A 661 12.89 -31.29 -6.34
CA GLU A 661 13.57 -32.47 -6.89
C GLU A 661 15.09 -32.36 -6.70
N GLY A 662 15.80 -33.49 -6.85
CA GLY A 662 17.26 -33.51 -6.85
C GLY A 662 17.88 -33.51 -5.45
N GLU A 663 19.10 -32.98 -5.38
CA GLU A 663 19.97 -32.98 -4.20
C GLU A 663 19.46 -32.00 -3.14
N VAL A 664 19.72 -32.37 -1.87
CA VAL A 664 19.36 -31.54 -0.71
C VAL A 664 20.54 -30.67 -0.33
N HIS A 665 20.27 -29.39 -0.11
CA HIS A 665 21.26 -28.35 0.21
C HIS A 665 21.02 -27.75 1.58
N GLY A 666 22.11 -27.37 2.26
CA GLY A 666 22.06 -26.68 3.56
C GLY A 666 21.81 -25.17 3.40
N GLY A 667 21.27 -24.55 4.48
CA GLY A 667 21.21 -23.09 4.56
C GLY A 667 22.61 -22.45 4.54
N GLY A 668 22.76 -21.33 3.82
CA GLY A 668 24.01 -20.63 3.62
C GLY A 668 24.85 -21.13 2.43
N GLU A 669 24.49 -22.24 1.79
CA GLU A 669 25.14 -22.67 0.55
C GLU A 669 24.86 -21.73 -0.61
N THR A 670 25.85 -21.54 -1.48
CA THR A 670 25.71 -20.74 -2.70
C THR A 670 25.78 -21.68 -3.91
N LEU A 671 24.75 -21.63 -4.74
CA LEU A 671 24.56 -22.50 -5.89
C LEU A 671 24.46 -21.66 -7.17
N THR A 672 25.02 -22.20 -8.27
CA THR A 672 24.78 -21.66 -9.61
C THR A 672 23.83 -22.60 -10.35
N VAL A 673 22.65 -22.08 -10.69
CA VAL A 673 21.57 -22.86 -11.31
C VAL A 673 21.36 -22.39 -12.74
N ARG A 674 21.28 -23.32 -13.68
CA ARG A 674 20.93 -23.03 -15.08
C ARG A 674 19.48 -22.52 -15.16
N CYS A 675 19.27 -21.51 -16.03
CA CYS A 675 17.97 -20.81 -16.14
C CYS A 675 17.74 -20.22 -17.53
N LEU A 676 17.62 -21.03 -18.56
CA LEU A 676 17.25 -20.52 -19.89
C LEU A 676 15.85 -19.93 -19.90
N PRO A 677 15.53 -19.00 -20.83
CA PRO A 677 14.22 -18.34 -20.87
C PRO A 677 13.03 -19.30 -21.01
N ASP A 678 13.20 -20.40 -21.72
CA ASP A 678 12.16 -21.42 -21.92
C ASP A 678 12.16 -22.54 -20.85
N ASP A 679 13.12 -22.53 -19.91
CA ASP A 679 13.11 -23.42 -18.76
C ASP A 679 11.99 -23.03 -17.76
N LEU A 680 11.69 -23.93 -16.82
CA LEU A 680 10.92 -23.57 -15.63
C LEU A 680 11.74 -22.60 -14.76
N PRO A 681 11.08 -21.71 -13.99
CA PRO A 681 11.77 -20.77 -13.11
C PRO A 681 12.68 -21.48 -12.11
N VAL A 682 13.58 -20.74 -11.48
CA VAL A 682 14.38 -21.23 -10.37
C VAL A 682 13.66 -20.97 -9.07
N TRP A 683 13.38 -22.03 -8.32
CA TRP A 683 12.84 -21.96 -6.95
C TRP A 683 13.32 -23.14 -6.13
N PHE A 684 13.34 -22.97 -4.82
CA PHE A 684 13.66 -24.04 -3.88
C PHE A 684 12.46 -24.29 -2.96
N VAL A 685 12.28 -25.54 -2.59
CA VAL A 685 11.31 -25.96 -1.59
C VAL A 685 12.06 -26.28 -0.30
N ARG A 686 11.60 -25.69 0.80
CA ARG A 686 12.13 -25.96 2.11
C ARG A 686 11.56 -27.27 2.65
N GLU A 687 12.44 -28.12 3.13
CA GLU A 687 12.10 -29.32 3.87
C GLU A 687 12.40 -29.10 5.34
N GLU A 688 11.42 -29.38 6.20
CA GLU A 688 11.63 -29.33 7.65
C GLU A 688 12.35 -30.61 8.08
N GLU A 689 13.30 -30.51 9.01
CA GLU A 689 13.84 -31.68 9.68
C GLU A 689 12.68 -32.41 10.39
N VAL A 690 12.48 -33.67 10.09
CA VAL A 690 11.53 -34.57 10.71
C VAL A 690 11.86 -34.81 12.20
#